data_ca0f382324ec55dc5f69c8035b19af90
#
_entry.id   ca0f382324ec55dc5f69c8035b19af90
#
_cell.length_a   1.000
_cell.length_b   1.000
_cell.length_c   1.000
_cell.angle_alpha   90.00
_cell.angle_beta   90.00
_cell.angle_gamma   90.00
#
_symmetry.space_group_name_H-M   'P 1'
#
loop_
_entity.id
_entity.type
_entity.pdbx_description
1 polymer ?
#
loop_
_entity_poly.entity_id
_entity_poly.type
_entity_poly.pdbx_seq_one_letter_code
_entity_poly.pdbx_strand_id
1 'polypeptide(L)'
;MAVTRAWLLDLYLNQAEGITLWFITEDDQRICLRQRFPVTFYAAGQPAELRRLWKTLQGRAHVSGLARERKQDVFVADPVDVLAIHMDTPSNQLRLFGELEKQFPELVWYDADVTIQARYIARHGGFPMAFCELETSESGLIEQMRVLNSRWDLQPELPPLRHLEILPDCDPARAPVRHLTLRSDRFYHLFSLDPAGDFLHAIEAVLLDYDPDFIITDWGDSWVIPFLLQASEQHGIPLSLNRDRQREVRWQKETSYFSYGHIIFRPEEAHLFGRCHIDRKSAMMWSDYSLAGTLEMARVTTLPIEKAGRVSPGQGISAMQVITALQRDVLVPYQKRQVEDFKTGLDLIQSDRGGLVYQPILGLHTDVAQVDFVSMYPAVIIKGNISPEVPLPDLLEPAHTELGVVPATLEPLYDKRVALKKLTRLYEPNHPMVGVLKARSSALKWLLVVCFGFLGYKNARYGRIEAHEAVTKGGREVLLRAKEVAEAEGFEVLHMYVDALWIKKPGCTSPADFEDVIEKINRRTRLTINLDGVFRWIAFLPSKTDARIPIANRFFGVFQSGELKVRGLETRRRDTPVWIAAVQQQLIQVIGEARSYPELQPALRRAYAIYEAAVSQLKAGMVPPEKLVINGKVSYALEAYKSSTASVRAARQMQATGLDIRPGQRIRFIYTNGDPDVFAWDLGQTFHPERLNLSKYLELLAKAGASVFQPFGYDPALLQEWTITGALQLGFSTTPS
;
A
#
# COMPACT_ATOMS: atom_id res chain seq x y z
N MET A 1 6.91 -39.03 21.49
CA MET A 1 6.78 -37.71 20.83
C MET A 1 6.60 -37.97 19.35
N ALA A 2 5.60 -37.40 18.74
CA ALA A 2 5.41 -37.43 17.28
C ALA A 2 6.13 -36.25 16.64
N VAL A 3 6.88 -36.52 15.54
CA VAL A 3 7.49 -35.46 14.73
C VAL A 3 6.65 -35.26 13.49
N THR A 4 6.21 -34.05 13.25
CA THR A 4 5.36 -33.70 12.10
C THR A 4 5.98 -32.51 11.38
N ARG A 5 5.98 -32.52 10.02
CA ARG A 5 6.34 -31.36 9.20
C ARG A 5 5.09 -30.69 8.65
N ALA A 6 5.04 -29.36 8.78
CA ALA A 6 3.85 -28.62 8.42
C ALA A 6 4.13 -27.12 8.19
N TRP A 7 3.26 -26.45 7.43
CA TRP A 7 3.29 -25.01 7.22
C TRP A 7 2.37 -24.28 8.20
N LEU A 8 2.89 -23.25 8.87
CA LEU A 8 2.12 -22.40 9.78
C LEU A 8 1.11 -21.55 9.01
N LEU A 9 -0.20 -21.82 9.20
CA LEU A 9 -1.29 -21.09 8.55
C LEU A 9 -1.75 -19.91 9.39
N ASP A 10 -2.11 -20.12 10.66
CA ASP A 10 -2.70 -19.13 11.55
C ASP A 10 -2.20 -19.28 12.99
N LEU A 11 -2.20 -18.17 13.74
CA LEU A 11 -1.73 -18.14 15.11
C LEU A 11 -2.48 -17.07 15.91
N TYR A 12 -3.05 -17.42 17.05
CA TYR A 12 -3.76 -16.49 17.91
C TYR A 12 -3.73 -16.89 19.39
N LEU A 13 -4.13 -15.93 20.23
CA LEU A 13 -4.16 -16.09 21.67
C LEU A 13 -5.19 -17.15 22.09
N ASN A 14 -4.77 -18.08 22.94
CA ASN A 14 -5.62 -19.02 23.64
C ASN A 14 -5.83 -18.51 25.09
N GLN A 15 -7.08 -18.56 25.56
CA GLN A 15 -7.40 -18.07 26.91
C GLN A 15 -6.84 -18.98 28.03
N ALA A 16 -6.70 -20.28 27.77
CA ALA A 16 -6.34 -21.26 28.80
C ALA A 16 -4.83 -21.56 28.85
N GLU A 17 -4.16 -21.66 27.70
CA GLU A 17 -2.80 -22.29 27.62
C GLU A 17 -1.74 -21.43 26.94
N GLY A 18 -2.10 -20.26 26.40
CA GLY A 18 -1.15 -19.38 25.74
C GLY A 18 -1.49 -19.14 24.28
N ILE A 19 -1.13 -20.04 23.35
CA ILE A 19 -1.27 -19.85 21.91
C ILE A 19 -1.91 -21.06 21.25
N THR A 20 -2.83 -20.82 20.31
CA THR A 20 -3.35 -21.77 19.35
C THR A 20 -2.68 -21.55 18.01
N LEU A 21 -2.23 -22.60 17.36
CA LEU A 21 -1.58 -22.60 16.05
C LEU A 21 -2.27 -23.59 15.11
N TRP A 22 -2.52 -23.12 13.89
CA TRP A 22 -3.03 -23.97 12.82
C TRP A 22 -1.94 -24.22 11.79
N PHE A 23 -1.82 -25.49 11.38
CA PHE A 23 -0.84 -25.93 10.41
C PHE A 23 -1.49 -26.71 9.27
N ILE A 24 -0.84 -26.70 8.11
CA ILE A 24 -1.11 -27.60 6.99
C ILE A 24 0.05 -28.57 6.92
N THR A 25 -0.19 -29.87 7.05
CA THR A 25 0.86 -30.90 7.03
C THR A 25 1.27 -31.27 5.60
N GLU A 26 2.38 -31.99 5.44
CA GLU A 26 2.85 -32.47 4.13
C GLU A 26 1.84 -33.40 3.44
N ASP A 27 1.03 -34.13 4.20
CA ASP A 27 -0.07 -34.99 3.73
C ASP A 27 -1.43 -34.26 3.62
N ASP A 28 -1.41 -32.92 3.50
CA ASP A 28 -2.58 -32.06 3.27
C ASP A 28 -3.63 -32.07 4.38
N GLN A 29 -3.26 -32.40 5.63
CA GLN A 29 -4.16 -32.29 6.79
C GLN A 29 -4.08 -30.90 7.41
N ARG A 30 -5.20 -30.41 7.97
CA ARG A 30 -5.28 -29.19 8.77
C ARG A 30 -5.35 -29.54 10.23
N ILE A 31 -4.26 -29.25 10.96
CA ILE A 31 -4.14 -29.61 12.37
C ILE A 31 -4.09 -28.38 13.25
N CYS A 32 -4.72 -28.49 14.42
CA CYS A 32 -4.76 -27.47 15.46
C CYS A 32 -3.89 -27.92 16.64
N LEU A 33 -2.88 -27.15 16.96
CA LEU A 33 -1.97 -27.42 18.07
C LEU A 33 -1.96 -26.27 19.04
N ARG A 34 -1.47 -26.51 20.25
CA ARG A 34 -1.37 -25.49 21.30
C ARG A 34 0.03 -25.44 21.84
N GLN A 35 0.40 -24.27 22.40
CA GLN A 35 1.67 -24.12 23.08
C GLN A 35 1.55 -23.18 24.26
N ARG A 36 2.18 -23.53 25.40
CA ARG A 36 2.34 -22.61 26.52
C ARG A 36 3.32 -21.52 26.14
N PHE A 37 2.94 -20.29 26.39
CA PHE A 37 3.76 -19.14 26.01
C PHE A 37 3.68 -18.03 27.06
N PRO A 38 4.59 -17.99 28.04
CA PRO A 38 4.68 -16.91 29.00
C PRO A 38 5.15 -15.62 28.31
N VAL A 39 4.69 -14.48 28.80
CA VAL A 39 5.04 -13.17 28.25
C VAL A 39 5.67 -12.28 29.33
N THR A 40 6.54 -11.37 28.88
CA THR A 40 7.17 -10.37 29.73
C THR A 40 6.96 -8.98 29.11
N PHE A 41 6.69 -7.99 29.95
CA PHE A 41 6.71 -6.59 29.57
C PHE A 41 7.46 -5.78 30.64
N TYR A 42 7.85 -4.56 30.33
CA TYR A 42 8.80 -3.84 31.15
C TYR A 42 8.30 -2.45 31.51
N ALA A 43 8.74 -1.96 32.68
CA ALA A 43 8.56 -0.60 33.14
C ALA A 43 9.90 0.04 33.50
N ALA A 44 10.12 1.28 33.05
CA ALA A 44 11.27 2.11 33.47
C ALA A 44 10.78 3.39 34.10
N GLY A 45 11.60 3.94 34.99
CA GLY A 45 11.30 5.18 35.68
C GLY A 45 12.14 5.39 36.94
N GLN A 46 11.73 6.32 37.78
CA GLN A 46 12.43 6.61 39.03
C GLN A 46 12.42 5.40 39.98
N PRO A 47 13.52 5.11 40.70
CA PRO A 47 13.61 3.96 41.60
C PRO A 47 12.51 3.88 42.65
N ALA A 48 11.98 5.02 43.10
CA ALA A 48 10.89 5.07 44.05
C ALA A 48 9.58 4.51 43.45
N GLU A 49 9.26 4.92 42.22
CA GLU A 49 8.06 4.48 41.51
C GLU A 49 8.16 3.00 41.10
N LEU A 50 9.32 2.53 40.65
CA LEU A 50 9.54 1.12 40.36
C LEU A 50 9.39 0.25 41.62
N ARG A 51 9.84 0.73 42.80
CA ARG A 51 9.59 0.03 44.08
C ARG A 51 8.11 0.01 44.47
N ARG A 52 7.38 1.09 44.20
CA ARG A 52 5.92 1.16 44.42
C ARG A 52 5.20 0.17 43.50
N LEU A 53 5.56 0.12 42.22
CA LEU A 53 5.04 -0.85 41.22
C LEU A 53 5.35 -2.28 41.68
N TRP A 54 6.59 -2.59 42.06
CA TRP A 54 6.98 -3.89 42.59
C TRP A 54 6.07 -4.37 43.73
N LYS A 55 5.85 -3.52 44.75
CA LYS A 55 4.95 -3.84 45.86
C LYS A 55 3.51 -4.08 45.40
N THR A 56 3.01 -3.32 44.46
CA THR A 56 1.66 -3.46 43.92
C THR A 56 1.48 -4.79 43.17
N LEU A 57 2.53 -5.31 42.53
CA LEU A 57 2.50 -6.53 41.74
C LEU A 57 2.85 -7.79 42.53
N GLN A 58 3.50 -7.65 43.69
CA GLN A 58 3.92 -8.77 44.52
C GLN A 58 2.71 -9.58 44.98
N GLY A 59 2.66 -10.87 44.66
CA GLY A 59 1.53 -11.74 44.98
C GLY A 59 0.25 -11.55 44.14
N ARG A 60 0.30 -10.70 43.14
CA ARG A 60 -0.85 -10.47 42.25
C ARG A 60 -1.09 -11.69 41.32
N ALA A 61 -2.34 -12.08 41.18
CA ALA A 61 -2.73 -13.18 40.31
C ALA A 61 -2.21 -12.97 38.85
N HIS A 62 -1.76 -14.05 38.20
CA HIS A 62 -1.18 -14.10 36.87
C HIS A 62 0.20 -13.45 36.69
N VAL A 63 0.79 -12.85 37.71
CA VAL A 63 2.19 -12.41 37.73
C VAL A 63 3.05 -13.53 38.30
N SER A 64 3.84 -14.18 37.43
CA SER A 64 4.67 -15.32 37.81
C SER A 64 6.03 -14.92 38.36
N GLY A 65 6.49 -13.69 38.07
CA GLY A 65 7.78 -13.22 38.51
C GLY A 65 7.98 -11.73 38.28
N LEU A 66 8.89 -11.15 39.07
CA LEU A 66 9.37 -9.79 38.95
C LEU A 66 10.88 -9.80 38.99
N ALA A 67 11.55 -9.14 38.06
CA ALA A 67 13.00 -9.08 38.01
C ALA A 67 13.47 -7.64 37.67
N ARG A 68 14.64 -7.27 38.14
CA ARG A 68 15.33 -6.07 37.71
C ARG A 68 16.30 -6.47 36.59
N GLU A 69 16.18 -5.82 35.43
CA GLU A 69 17.02 -6.06 34.28
C GLU A 69 17.58 -4.77 33.73
N ARG A 70 18.61 -4.87 32.88
CA ARG A 70 19.13 -3.77 32.07
C ARG A 70 18.90 -4.10 30.61
N LYS A 71 18.26 -3.20 29.87
CA LYS A 71 17.86 -3.40 28.49
C LYS A 71 18.18 -2.17 27.63
N GLN A 72 18.39 -2.39 26.33
CA GLN A 72 18.68 -1.29 25.41
C GLN A 72 17.38 -0.62 24.92
N ASP A 73 17.30 0.69 25.09
CA ASP A 73 16.34 1.57 24.42
C ASP A 73 17.07 2.29 23.28
N VAL A 74 16.50 2.29 22.07
CA VAL A 74 17.13 2.91 20.86
C VAL A 74 17.31 4.43 20.97
N PHE A 75 16.62 5.08 21.89
CA PHE A 75 16.67 6.53 22.05
C PHE A 75 17.67 6.99 23.11
N VAL A 76 18.31 6.05 23.80
CA VAL A 76 19.25 6.31 24.89
C VAL A 76 20.55 5.54 24.61
N ALA A 77 21.68 6.20 24.83
CA ALA A 77 22.99 5.61 24.56
C ALA A 77 23.30 4.41 25.48
N ASP A 78 22.98 4.54 26.77
CA ASP A 78 23.25 3.52 27.78
C ASP A 78 22.03 2.64 28.04
N PRO A 79 22.21 1.33 28.34
CA PRO A 79 21.11 0.46 28.72
C PRO A 79 20.37 0.99 29.95
N VAL A 80 19.05 0.97 29.92
CA VAL A 80 18.16 1.46 30.97
C VAL A 80 17.83 0.36 31.99
N ASP A 81 17.73 0.74 33.29
CA ASP A 81 17.21 -0.14 34.33
C ASP A 81 15.69 -0.28 34.19
N VAL A 82 15.21 -1.51 34.08
CA VAL A 82 13.79 -1.82 33.93
C VAL A 82 13.33 -2.83 34.99
N LEU A 83 12.04 -2.74 35.34
CA LEU A 83 11.35 -3.81 36.04
C LEU A 83 10.69 -4.73 34.99
N ALA A 84 11.16 -5.97 34.92
CA ALA A 84 10.55 -7.02 34.15
C ALA A 84 9.36 -7.61 34.89
N ILE A 85 8.20 -7.70 34.21
CA ILE A 85 6.95 -8.26 34.74
C ILE A 85 6.62 -9.49 33.94
N HIS A 86 6.81 -10.68 34.57
CA HIS A 86 6.59 -11.96 33.93
C HIS A 86 5.16 -12.44 34.19
N MET A 87 4.51 -12.94 33.15
CA MET A 87 3.14 -13.45 33.22
C MET A 87 3.06 -14.83 32.57
N ASP A 88 2.47 -15.81 33.26
CA ASP A 88 2.26 -17.16 32.71
C ASP A 88 1.08 -17.20 31.72
N THR A 89 0.10 -16.31 31.93
CA THR A 89 -1.13 -16.26 31.13
C THR A 89 -1.17 -15.00 30.29
N PRO A 90 -0.82 -15.05 29.00
CA PRO A 90 -0.75 -13.87 28.13
C PRO A 90 -2.11 -13.20 27.92
N SER A 91 -3.24 -13.91 28.05
CA SER A 91 -4.59 -13.33 27.91
C SER A 91 -4.91 -12.21 28.90
N ASN A 92 -4.27 -12.19 30.07
CA ASN A 92 -4.46 -11.18 31.09
C ASN A 92 -3.50 -9.97 30.99
N GLN A 93 -2.51 -10.04 30.11
CA GLN A 93 -1.46 -9.02 29.99
C GLN A 93 -2.01 -7.64 29.65
N LEU A 94 -2.82 -7.51 28.60
CA LEU A 94 -3.34 -6.21 28.15
C LEU A 94 -4.27 -5.57 29.20
N ARG A 95 -5.07 -6.38 29.91
CA ARG A 95 -5.91 -5.88 31.00
C ARG A 95 -5.09 -5.37 32.16
N LEU A 96 -4.11 -6.16 32.62
CA LEU A 96 -3.21 -5.76 33.70
C LEU A 96 -2.44 -4.48 33.32
N PHE A 97 -1.89 -4.44 32.11
CA PHE A 97 -1.18 -3.27 31.62
C PHE A 97 -2.08 -2.02 31.60
N GLY A 98 -3.31 -2.11 31.12
CA GLY A 98 -4.24 -0.97 31.08
C GLY A 98 -4.65 -0.46 32.47
N GLU A 99 -4.62 -1.31 33.49
CA GLU A 99 -4.78 -0.91 34.90
C GLU A 99 -3.54 -0.19 35.43
N LEU A 100 -2.35 -0.75 35.17
CA LEU A 100 -1.08 -0.22 35.62
C LEU A 100 -0.72 1.11 34.93
N GLU A 101 -0.98 1.27 33.65
CA GLU A 101 -0.74 2.52 32.92
C GLU A 101 -1.49 3.70 33.56
N LYS A 102 -2.75 3.48 33.96
CA LYS A 102 -3.57 4.50 34.65
C LYS A 102 -3.07 4.80 36.07
N GLN A 103 -2.57 3.77 36.77
CA GLN A 103 -2.10 3.90 38.14
C GLN A 103 -0.69 4.50 38.26
N PHE A 104 0.14 4.31 37.22
CA PHE A 104 1.55 4.74 37.14
C PHE A 104 1.82 5.50 35.84
N PRO A 105 1.19 6.66 35.61
CA PRO A 105 1.34 7.43 34.38
C PRO A 105 2.74 8.02 34.17
N GLU A 106 3.54 8.09 35.24
CA GLU A 106 4.94 8.59 35.24
C GLU A 106 5.94 7.57 34.71
N LEU A 107 5.56 6.27 34.65
CA LEU A 107 6.45 5.22 34.17
C LEU A 107 6.45 5.13 32.63
N VAL A 108 7.59 4.73 32.09
CA VAL A 108 7.75 4.39 30.70
C VAL A 108 7.54 2.90 30.54
N TRP A 109 6.65 2.53 29.61
CA TRP A 109 6.29 1.14 29.39
C TRP A 109 6.88 0.64 28.08
N TYR A 110 7.40 -0.60 28.11
CA TYR A 110 7.96 -1.27 26.95
C TYR A 110 7.36 -2.65 26.80
N ASP A 111 7.27 -3.11 25.56
CA ASP A 111 6.69 -4.40 25.14
C ASP A 111 5.24 -4.63 25.61
N ALA A 112 4.62 -3.65 26.22
CA ALA A 112 3.36 -3.79 26.95
C ALA A 112 2.15 -4.10 26.04
N ASP A 113 2.17 -3.63 24.79
CA ASP A 113 1.12 -3.86 23.79
C ASP A 113 1.59 -4.64 22.55
N VAL A 114 2.77 -5.23 22.63
CA VAL A 114 3.27 -6.12 21.59
C VAL A 114 2.36 -7.35 21.48
N THR A 115 1.85 -7.60 20.27
CA THR A 115 0.92 -8.70 20.04
C THR A 115 1.57 -10.05 20.31
N ILE A 116 0.76 -11.02 20.73
CA ILE A 116 1.24 -12.37 21.05
C ILE A 116 1.91 -13.02 19.82
N GLN A 117 1.38 -12.76 18.62
CA GLN A 117 1.95 -13.21 17.36
C GLN A 117 3.38 -12.69 17.17
N ALA A 118 3.59 -11.38 17.36
CA ALA A 118 4.92 -10.78 17.19
C ALA A 118 5.92 -11.35 18.20
N ARG A 119 5.53 -11.53 19.47
CA ARG A 119 6.37 -12.14 20.51
C ARG A 119 6.73 -13.59 20.18
N TYR A 120 5.73 -14.38 19.78
CA TYR A 120 5.93 -15.78 19.40
C TYR A 120 6.90 -15.92 18.23
N ILE A 121 6.65 -15.12 17.18
CA ILE A 121 7.47 -15.10 15.97
C ILE A 121 8.90 -14.64 16.25
N ALA A 122 9.08 -13.59 17.05
CA ALA A 122 10.41 -13.12 17.44
C ALA A 122 11.21 -14.21 18.17
N ARG A 123 10.55 -14.97 19.06
CA ARG A 123 11.18 -16.00 19.88
C ARG A 123 11.48 -17.31 19.12
N HIS A 124 10.54 -17.74 18.24
CA HIS A 124 10.63 -19.03 17.55
C HIS A 124 11.06 -18.92 16.08
N GLY A 125 11.19 -17.70 15.54
CA GLY A 125 11.59 -17.48 14.14
C GLY A 125 10.51 -17.80 13.11
N GLY A 126 9.27 -18.14 13.54
CA GLY A 126 8.15 -18.46 12.65
C GLY A 126 7.66 -17.27 11.84
N PHE A 127 6.85 -17.51 10.85
CA PHE A 127 6.15 -16.51 10.02
C PHE A 127 5.00 -17.20 9.28
N PRO A 128 3.99 -16.49 8.80
CA PRO A 128 2.91 -17.10 8.01
C PRO A 128 3.45 -17.90 6.82
N MET A 129 2.99 -19.14 6.66
CA MET A 129 3.51 -20.11 5.69
C MET A 129 4.98 -20.51 5.90
N ALA A 130 5.48 -20.42 7.15
CA ALA A 130 6.76 -21.03 7.50
C ALA A 130 6.64 -22.55 7.48
N PHE A 131 7.59 -23.24 6.84
CA PHE A 131 7.70 -24.69 6.92
C PHE A 131 8.43 -25.06 8.19
N CYS A 132 7.80 -25.85 9.03
CA CYS A 132 8.24 -26.16 10.38
C CYS A 132 8.30 -27.65 10.63
N GLU A 133 9.24 -28.06 11.46
CA GLU A 133 9.28 -29.38 12.08
C GLU A 133 8.80 -29.24 13.52
N LEU A 134 7.80 -30.01 13.90
CA LEU A 134 7.07 -29.92 15.16
C LEU A 134 7.26 -31.17 15.96
N GLU A 135 7.67 -31.06 17.21
CA GLU A 135 7.63 -32.12 18.19
C GLU A 135 6.46 -31.89 19.13
N THR A 136 5.57 -32.86 19.23
CA THR A 136 4.36 -32.76 20.04
C THR A 136 4.29 -33.83 21.12
N SER A 137 3.73 -33.42 22.28
CA SER A 137 3.36 -34.36 23.34
C SER A 137 2.12 -35.18 22.94
N GLU A 138 1.81 -36.23 23.70
CA GLU A 138 0.57 -37.01 23.54
C GLU A 138 -0.71 -36.16 23.74
N SER A 139 -0.62 -35.08 24.49
CA SER A 139 -1.73 -34.11 24.70
C SER A 139 -1.92 -33.11 23.58
N GLY A 140 -1.12 -33.16 22.49
CA GLY A 140 -1.21 -32.22 21.37
C GLY A 140 -0.59 -30.85 21.66
N LEU A 141 0.28 -30.74 22.69
CA LEU A 141 1.07 -29.55 22.96
C LEU A 141 2.36 -29.57 22.16
N ILE A 142 2.74 -28.44 21.56
CA ILE A 142 4.03 -28.28 20.91
C ILE A 142 5.10 -28.14 22.01
N GLU A 143 6.03 -29.10 22.02
CA GLU A 143 7.21 -29.08 22.88
C GLU A 143 8.36 -28.31 22.21
N GLN A 144 8.59 -28.58 20.91
CA GLN A 144 9.60 -27.91 20.11
C GLN A 144 9.09 -27.59 18.71
N MET A 145 9.46 -26.42 18.20
CA MET A 145 9.23 -26.01 16.82
C MET A 145 10.52 -25.51 16.20
N ARG A 146 10.90 -26.09 15.08
CA ARG A 146 12.06 -25.68 14.27
C ARG A 146 11.60 -25.22 12.89
N VAL A 147 11.89 -23.98 12.52
CA VAL A 147 11.60 -23.43 11.19
C VAL A 147 12.66 -23.93 10.20
N LEU A 148 12.22 -24.49 9.07
CA LEU A 148 13.08 -25.13 8.08
C LEU A 148 13.36 -24.28 6.85
N ASN A 149 12.61 -23.18 6.65
CA ASN A 149 12.76 -22.26 5.52
C ASN A 149 12.89 -20.81 5.99
N SER A 150 13.05 -19.88 5.06
CA SER A 150 13.21 -18.46 5.36
C SER A 150 12.06 -17.61 4.79
N ARG A 151 11.67 -16.56 5.52
CA ARG A 151 10.75 -15.54 4.99
C ARG A 151 11.37 -14.76 3.81
N TRP A 152 12.68 -14.90 3.63
CA TRP A 152 13.43 -14.24 2.56
C TRP A 152 13.60 -15.12 1.31
N ASP A 153 13.14 -16.38 1.32
CA ASP A 153 13.22 -17.27 0.16
C ASP A 153 12.55 -16.67 -1.07
N LEU A 154 13.24 -16.70 -2.20
CA LEU A 154 12.74 -16.17 -3.48
C LEU A 154 11.67 -17.07 -4.09
N GLN A 155 11.78 -18.37 -3.92
CA GLN A 155 10.85 -19.38 -4.43
C GLN A 155 10.45 -20.30 -3.27
N PRO A 156 9.64 -19.77 -2.30
CA PRO A 156 9.21 -20.58 -1.17
C PRO A 156 8.30 -21.72 -1.65
N GLU A 157 8.53 -22.89 -1.13
CA GLU A 157 7.58 -23.98 -1.23
C GLU A 157 6.38 -23.69 -0.34
N LEU A 158 5.18 -23.71 -0.91
CA LEU A 158 3.92 -23.46 -0.22
C LEU A 158 3.09 -24.74 -0.23
N PRO A 159 2.25 -24.96 0.79
CA PRO A 159 1.32 -26.09 0.81
C PRO A 159 0.26 -25.93 -0.28
N PRO A 160 -0.46 -27.02 -0.62
CA PRO A 160 -1.64 -26.93 -1.47
C PRO A 160 -2.75 -26.15 -0.75
N LEU A 161 -2.91 -24.87 -1.11
CA LEU A 161 -3.88 -23.95 -0.49
C LEU A 161 -5.26 -24.10 -1.15
N ARG A 162 -6.29 -24.24 -0.34
CA ARG A 162 -7.68 -24.36 -0.78
C ARG A 162 -8.38 -22.99 -0.70
N HIS A 163 -8.92 -22.51 -1.82
CA HIS A 163 -9.60 -21.20 -1.89
C HIS A 163 -11.06 -21.37 -2.20
N LEU A 164 -11.91 -20.70 -1.45
CA LEU A 164 -13.32 -20.56 -1.72
C LEU A 164 -13.63 -19.07 -1.98
N GLU A 165 -14.13 -18.75 -3.16
CA GLU A 165 -14.70 -17.44 -3.44
C GLU A 165 -16.19 -17.44 -3.21
N ILE A 166 -16.72 -16.44 -2.47
CA ILE A 166 -18.13 -16.20 -2.24
C ILE A 166 -18.44 -14.80 -2.74
N LEU A 167 -19.13 -14.73 -3.89
CA LEU A 167 -19.28 -13.50 -4.64
C LEU A 167 -20.76 -13.18 -4.88
N PRO A 168 -21.26 -12.01 -4.44
CA PRO A 168 -22.57 -11.53 -4.86
C PRO A 168 -22.57 -11.08 -6.33
N ASP A 169 -23.74 -11.19 -6.98
CA ASP A 169 -23.92 -10.83 -8.39
C ASP A 169 -23.88 -9.32 -8.65
N CYS A 170 -24.00 -8.48 -7.62
CA CYS A 170 -23.94 -7.02 -7.73
C CYS A 170 -23.36 -6.38 -6.46
N ASP A 171 -23.16 -5.05 -6.51
CA ASP A 171 -22.82 -4.25 -5.34
C ASP A 171 -24.04 -4.12 -4.41
N PRO A 172 -24.00 -4.70 -3.19
CA PRO A 172 -25.14 -4.72 -2.29
C PRO A 172 -25.62 -3.33 -1.83
N ALA A 173 -24.75 -2.33 -1.91
CA ALA A 173 -25.13 -0.95 -1.59
C ALA A 173 -25.96 -0.28 -2.71
N ARG A 174 -26.11 -0.92 -3.88
CA ARG A 174 -26.75 -0.32 -5.07
C ARG A 174 -27.96 -1.06 -5.57
N ALA A 175 -27.94 -2.38 -5.41
CA ALA A 175 -29.03 -3.23 -5.85
C ALA A 175 -29.19 -4.43 -4.92
N PRO A 176 -30.40 -4.98 -4.79
CA PRO A 176 -30.59 -6.20 -4.04
C PRO A 176 -29.84 -7.36 -4.71
N VAL A 177 -29.00 -8.02 -3.94
CA VAL A 177 -28.30 -9.23 -4.36
C VAL A 177 -29.33 -10.34 -4.54
N ARG A 178 -29.30 -11.02 -5.70
CA ARG A 178 -30.21 -12.12 -6.03
C ARG A 178 -29.50 -13.47 -6.05
N HIS A 179 -28.21 -13.45 -6.35
CA HIS A 179 -27.41 -14.65 -6.50
C HIS A 179 -26.09 -14.56 -5.77
N LEU A 180 -25.65 -15.70 -5.21
CA LEU A 180 -24.29 -15.89 -4.72
C LEU A 180 -23.57 -16.92 -5.59
N THR A 181 -22.36 -16.59 -6.02
CA THR A 181 -21.46 -17.52 -6.69
C THR A 181 -20.51 -18.11 -5.66
N LEU A 182 -20.45 -19.44 -5.57
CA LEU A 182 -19.39 -20.19 -4.90
C LEU A 182 -18.43 -20.73 -5.95
N ARG A 183 -17.16 -20.38 -5.84
CA ARG A 183 -16.15 -20.80 -6.80
C ARG A 183 -14.88 -21.26 -6.10
N SER A 184 -14.33 -22.38 -6.59
CA SER A 184 -13.00 -22.87 -6.22
C SER A 184 -12.28 -23.36 -7.47
N ASP A 185 -11.12 -23.98 -7.31
CA ASP A 185 -10.43 -24.74 -8.35
C ASP A 185 -11.17 -26.01 -8.78
N ARG A 186 -12.09 -26.54 -7.95
CA ARG A 186 -12.78 -27.83 -8.13
C ARG A 186 -14.23 -27.70 -8.58
N PHE A 187 -14.90 -26.56 -8.29
CA PHE A 187 -16.32 -26.40 -8.55
C PHE A 187 -16.70 -24.94 -8.78
N TYR A 188 -17.84 -24.76 -9.45
CA TYR A 188 -18.53 -23.49 -9.65
C TYR A 188 -20.03 -23.71 -9.42
N HIS A 189 -20.61 -22.98 -8.47
CA HIS A 189 -22.05 -23.03 -8.17
C HIS A 189 -22.61 -21.62 -8.12
N LEU A 190 -23.79 -21.45 -8.72
CA LEU A 190 -24.58 -20.24 -8.66
C LEU A 190 -25.86 -20.54 -7.88
N PHE A 191 -26.05 -19.89 -6.76
CA PHE A 191 -27.22 -20.05 -5.91
C PHE A 191 -28.14 -18.84 -6.00
N SER A 192 -29.46 -19.08 -6.14
CA SER A 192 -30.47 -18.06 -5.87
C SER A 192 -30.61 -17.88 -4.35
N LEU A 193 -30.82 -16.64 -3.92
CA LEU A 193 -31.09 -16.33 -2.51
C LEU A 193 -32.57 -16.52 -2.15
N ASP A 194 -33.43 -16.88 -3.11
CA ASP A 194 -34.82 -17.22 -2.90
C ASP A 194 -35.14 -18.59 -3.54
N PRO A 195 -35.50 -19.61 -2.75
CA PRO A 195 -35.69 -19.64 -1.29
C PRO A 195 -34.36 -19.73 -0.50
N ALA A 196 -34.36 -19.07 0.65
CA ALA A 196 -33.13 -18.78 1.42
C ALA A 196 -32.46 -19.99 2.10
N GLY A 197 -33.08 -21.13 2.24
CA GLY A 197 -32.54 -22.28 2.99
C GLY A 197 -31.50 -23.12 2.24
N ASP A 198 -31.67 -23.30 0.94
CA ASP A 198 -30.92 -24.29 0.17
C ASP A 198 -29.44 -23.91 0.04
N PHE A 199 -29.14 -22.61 -0.14
CA PHE A 199 -27.75 -22.14 -0.27
C PHE A 199 -26.97 -22.27 1.04
N LEU A 200 -27.58 -22.14 2.23
CA LEU A 200 -26.93 -22.29 3.51
C LEU A 200 -26.41 -23.71 3.73
N HIS A 201 -27.23 -24.71 3.42
CA HIS A 201 -26.79 -26.10 3.48
C HIS A 201 -25.65 -26.39 2.51
N ALA A 202 -25.71 -25.82 1.30
CA ALA A 202 -24.65 -25.99 0.32
C ALA A 202 -23.34 -25.31 0.76
N ILE A 203 -23.42 -24.11 1.33
CA ILE A 203 -22.24 -23.41 1.89
C ILE A 203 -21.64 -24.23 3.03
N GLU A 204 -22.47 -24.71 3.99
CA GLU A 204 -21.98 -25.50 5.11
C GLU A 204 -21.32 -26.80 4.62
N ALA A 205 -21.92 -27.50 3.66
CA ALA A 205 -21.32 -28.70 3.06
C ALA A 205 -19.93 -28.39 2.45
N VAL A 206 -19.81 -27.28 1.70
CA VAL A 206 -18.52 -26.85 1.13
C VAL A 206 -17.51 -26.49 2.24
N LEU A 207 -17.95 -25.81 3.30
CA LEU A 207 -17.07 -25.45 4.41
C LEU A 207 -16.55 -26.68 5.17
N LEU A 208 -17.34 -27.76 5.22
CA LEU A 208 -16.97 -29.02 5.90
C LEU A 208 -16.15 -29.96 5.00
N ASP A 209 -16.60 -30.17 3.75
CA ASP A 209 -16.01 -31.17 2.85
C ASP A 209 -14.78 -30.67 2.11
N TYR A 210 -14.86 -29.44 1.56
CA TYR A 210 -13.72 -28.82 0.87
C TYR A 210 -12.72 -28.24 1.85
N ASP A 211 -13.18 -27.77 3.02
CA ASP A 211 -12.39 -27.17 4.10
C ASP A 211 -11.40 -26.10 3.61
N PRO A 212 -11.88 -24.95 3.08
CA PRO A 212 -11.02 -23.94 2.49
C PRO A 212 -10.09 -23.27 3.53
N ASP A 213 -8.86 -22.97 3.12
CA ASP A 213 -7.90 -22.19 3.92
C ASP A 213 -8.17 -20.70 3.80
N PHE A 214 -8.69 -20.30 2.63
CA PHE A 214 -9.06 -18.91 2.33
C PHE A 214 -10.51 -18.81 1.89
N ILE A 215 -11.27 -17.92 2.53
CA ILE A 215 -12.54 -17.42 2.05
C ILE A 215 -12.30 -16.06 1.45
N ILE A 216 -12.46 -15.92 0.14
CA ILE A 216 -12.25 -14.68 -0.62
C ILE A 216 -13.60 -14.15 -1.05
N THR A 217 -13.88 -12.89 -0.74
CA THR A 217 -15.19 -12.30 -1.00
C THR A 217 -15.08 -10.97 -1.75
N ASP A 218 -16.18 -10.55 -2.36
CA ASP A 218 -16.46 -9.16 -2.66
C ASP A 218 -17.52 -8.67 -1.68
N TRP A 219 -17.29 -7.52 -1.03
CA TRP A 219 -18.13 -6.97 0.05
C TRP A 219 -18.37 -7.96 1.23
N GLY A 220 -17.36 -8.76 1.53
CA GLY A 220 -17.42 -9.77 2.58
C GLY A 220 -17.61 -9.16 3.95
N ASP A 221 -16.84 -8.15 4.27
CA ASP A 221 -16.88 -7.45 5.55
C ASP A 221 -18.19 -6.67 5.74
N SER A 222 -18.69 -6.03 4.68
CA SER A 222 -19.84 -5.14 4.75
C SER A 222 -21.19 -5.83 4.46
N TRP A 223 -21.19 -6.99 3.79
CA TRP A 223 -22.45 -7.63 3.41
C TRP A 223 -22.43 -9.15 3.47
N VAL A 224 -21.47 -9.88 2.82
CA VAL A 224 -21.55 -11.34 2.68
C VAL A 224 -21.52 -12.03 4.04
N ILE A 225 -20.54 -11.75 4.89
CA ILE A 225 -20.42 -12.40 6.22
C ILE A 225 -21.59 -12.01 7.13
N PRO A 226 -21.97 -10.72 7.28
CA PRO A 226 -23.17 -10.35 8.02
C PRO A 226 -24.44 -11.05 7.53
N PHE A 227 -24.65 -11.09 6.21
CA PHE A 227 -25.80 -11.74 5.59
C PHE A 227 -25.83 -13.23 5.90
N LEU A 228 -24.72 -13.95 5.75
CA LEU A 228 -24.62 -15.38 6.02
C LEU A 228 -24.90 -15.69 7.50
N LEU A 229 -24.36 -14.90 8.42
CA LEU A 229 -24.61 -15.06 9.87
C LEU A 229 -26.07 -14.80 10.21
N GLN A 230 -26.67 -13.74 9.69
CA GLN A 230 -28.08 -13.43 9.89
C GLN A 230 -28.99 -14.51 9.32
N ALA A 231 -28.74 -14.98 8.10
CA ALA A 231 -29.52 -16.04 7.49
C ALA A 231 -29.38 -17.38 8.25
N SER A 232 -28.17 -17.70 8.70
CA SER A 232 -27.88 -18.87 9.57
C SER A 232 -28.72 -18.85 10.84
N GLU A 233 -28.80 -17.70 11.52
CA GLU A 233 -29.60 -17.52 12.73
C GLU A 233 -31.11 -17.64 12.43
N GLN A 234 -31.59 -16.98 11.38
CA GLN A 234 -32.99 -16.98 10.97
C GLN A 234 -33.53 -18.37 10.59
N HIS A 235 -32.67 -19.18 9.92
CA HIS A 235 -33.07 -20.52 9.47
C HIS A 235 -32.64 -21.65 10.41
N GLY A 236 -31.90 -21.33 11.49
CA GLY A 236 -31.40 -22.34 12.44
C GLY A 236 -30.37 -23.30 11.81
N ILE A 237 -29.67 -22.89 10.72
CA ILE A 237 -28.66 -23.69 10.01
C ILE A 237 -27.30 -23.17 10.42
N PRO A 238 -26.51 -23.91 11.22
CA PRO A 238 -25.19 -23.45 11.64
C PRO A 238 -24.22 -23.36 10.46
N LEU A 239 -23.35 -22.34 10.44
CA LEU A 239 -22.31 -22.18 9.45
C LEU A 239 -20.92 -22.24 10.10
N SER A 240 -20.09 -23.16 9.63
CA SER A 240 -18.72 -23.37 10.08
C SER A 240 -17.74 -22.39 9.40
N LEU A 241 -18.03 -21.07 9.50
CA LEU A 241 -17.15 -20.03 8.93
C LEU A 241 -15.75 -20.06 9.57
N ASN A 242 -15.66 -20.24 10.89
CA ASN A 242 -14.39 -20.52 11.56
C ASN A 242 -14.06 -22.01 11.47
N ARG A 243 -12.78 -22.35 11.23
CA ARG A 243 -12.31 -23.72 11.43
C ARG A 243 -12.21 -24.05 12.93
N ASP A 244 -11.86 -23.09 13.77
CA ASP A 244 -11.99 -23.17 15.22
C ASP A 244 -13.45 -22.93 15.65
N ARG A 245 -14.19 -24.04 15.83
CA ARG A 245 -15.62 -24.02 16.23
C ARG A 245 -15.88 -23.46 17.64
N GLN A 246 -14.83 -23.27 18.45
CA GLN A 246 -14.96 -22.69 19.79
C GLN A 246 -14.90 -21.16 19.76
N ARG A 247 -14.71 -20.58 18.58
CA ARG A 247 -14.60 -19.13 18.38
C ARG A 247 -15.73 -18.60 17.51
N GLU A 248 -16.22 -17.43 17.87
CA GLU A 248 -17.10 -16.64 17.02
C GLU A 248 -16.29 -15.79 16.05
N VAL A 249 -16.92 -15.31 14.97
CA VAL A 249 -16.33 -14.32 14.07
C VAL A 249 -15.99 -13.06 14.86
N ARG A 250 -14.73 -12.63 14.79
CA ARG A 250 -14.29 -11.42 15.49
C ARG A 250 -14.49 -10.19 14.61
N TRP A 251 -15.26 -9.25 15.11
CA TRP A 251 -15.50 -7.98 14.44
C TRP A 251 -14.53 -6.91 14.92
N GLN A 252 -13.91 -6.21 13.97
CA GLN A 252 -13.16 -4.98 14.21
C GLN A 252 -13.99 -3.81 13.69
N LYS A 253 -14.35 -2.88 14.57
CA LYS A 253 -15.20 -1.74 14.23
C LYS A 253 -14.57 -0.83 13.18
N GLU A 254 -15.44 -0.16 12.41
CA GLU A 254 -15.04 0.84 11.42
C GLU A 254 -14.25 2.00 12.05
N THR A 255 -13.32 2.56 11.30
CA THR A 255 -12.52 3.70 11.75
C THR A 255 -12.20 4.64 10.60
N SER A 256 -12.05 5.94 10.91
CA SER A 256 -11.45 6.91 10.01
C SER A 256 -10.19 7.48 10.63
N TYR A 257 -9.10 7.53 9.87
CA TYR A 257 -7.82 8.05 10.36
C TYR A 257 -7.12 8.90 9.30
N PHE A 258 -6.30 9.83 9.75
CA PHE A 258 -5.52 10.70 8.87
C PHE A 258 -4.18 10.04 8.54
N SER A 259 -3.86 9.98 7.25
CA SER A 259 -2.59 9.44 6.75
C SER A 259 -2.14 10.19 5.49
N TYR A 260 -0.91 10.68 5.48
CA TYR A 260 -0.29 11.37 4.34
C TYR A 260 -1.17 12.47 3.71
N GLY A 261 -1.76 13.35 4.53
CA GLY A 261 -2.61 14.43 4.05
C GLY A 261 -4.03 14.01 3.66
N HIS A 262 -4.38 12.74 3.82
CA HIS A 262 -5.69 12.20 3.45
C HIS A 262 -6.38 11.52 4.63
N ILE A 263 -7.70 11.62 4.71
CA ILE A 263 -8.49 10.78 5.58
C ILE A 263 -8.80 9.47 4.87
N ILE A 264 -8.52 8.37 5.56
CA ILE A 264 -8.79 7.00 5.10
C ILE A 264 -9.91 6.45 5.96
N PHE A 265 -11.00 6.05 5.32
CA PHE A 265 -12.05 5.28 5.94
C PHE A 265 -11.72 3.80 5.84
N ARG A 266 -11.83 3.08 6.95
CA ARG A 266 -11.74 1.63 7.03
C ARG A 266 -13.09 1.11 7.51
N PRO A 267 -13.78 0.29 6.70
CA PRO A 267 -15.04 -0.33 7.11
C PRO A 267 -14.85 -1.32 8.26
N GLU A 268 -15.93 -1.80 8.82
CA GLU A 268 -15.92 -2.93 9.75
C GLU A 268 -15.26 -4.14 9.09
N GLU A 269 -14.51 -4.95 9.85
CA GLU A 269 -13.76 -6.10 9.34
C GLU A 269 -14.16 -7.38 10.08
N ALA A 270 -14.49 -8.44 9.32
CA ALA A 270 -14.79 -9.77 9.83
C ALA A 270 -13.50 -10.64 9.81
N HIS A 271 -13.06 -11.07 10.98
CA HIS A 271 -11.88 -11.94 11.15
C HIS A 271 -12.28 -13.35 11.55
N LEU A 272 -11.71 -14.34 10.87
CA LEU A 272 -11.93 -15.75 11.13
C LEU A 272 -10.78 -16.37 11.94
N PHE A 273 -10.99 -17.57 12.46
CA PHE A 273 -10.01 -18.33 13.24
C PHE A 273 -9.76 -19.70 12.59
N GLY A 274 -8.49 -20.02 12.33
CA GLY A 274 -8.06 -21.24 11.64
C GLY A 274 -8.30 -21.26 10.14
N ARG A 275 -8.93 -20.21 9.60
CA ARG A 275 -9.07 -19.85 8.18
C ARG A 275 -8.83 -18.37 8.02
N CYS A 276 -8.53 -17.95 6.80
CA CYS A 276 -8.32 -16.55 6.49
C CYS A 276 -9.46 -15.99 5.63
N HIS A 277 -10.10 -14.92 6.08
CA HIS A 277 -11.06 -14.17 5.28
C HIS A 277 -10.38 -12.97 4.62
N ILE A 278 -10.56 -12.81 3.30
CA ILE A 278 -10.05 -11.67 2.54
C ILE A 278 -11.19 -11.08 1.71
N ASP A 279 -11.62 -9.88 2.09
CA ASP A 279 -12.56 -9.10 1.28
C ASP A 279 -11.78 -8.24 0.27
N ARG A 280 -11.93 -8.52 -1.02
CA ARG A 280 -11.23 -7.82 -2.12
C ARG A 280 -11.60 -6.34 -2.22
N LYS A 281 -12.75 -5.92 -1.69
CA LYS A 281 -13.20 -4.51 -1.72
C LYS A 281 -12.64 -3.70 -0.55
N SER A 282 -12.42 -4.34 0.59
CA SER A 282 -11.81 -3.72 1.77
C SER A 282 -10.29 -3.88 1.82
N ALA A 283 -9.74 -4.88 1.16
CA ALA A 283 -8.30 -5.12 1.09
C ALA A 283 -7.58 -3.96 0.39
N MET A 284 -6.72 -3.24 1.14
CA MET A 284 -6.16 -1.94 0.76
C MET A 284 -5.40 -1.97 -0.57
N MET A 285 -4.66 -3.04 -0.85
CA MET A 285 -3.74 -3.16 -1.99
C MET A 285 -4.04 -4.37 -2.88
N TRP A 286 -5.26 -4.92 -2.84
CA TRP A 286 -5.60 -6.14 -3.56
C TRP A 286 -5.33 -6.07 -5.07
N SER A 287 -5.61 -4.92 -5.70
CA SER A 287 -5.35 -4.71 -7.13
C SER A 287 -3.87 -4.84 -7.52
N ASP A 288 -2.96 -4.52 -6.58
CA ASP A 288 -1.51 -4.56 -6.81
C ASP A 288 -0.89 -5.88 -6.31
N TYR A 289 -1.47 -6.49 -5.27
CA TYR A 289 -0.90 -7.63 -4.57
C TYR A 289 -1.49 -8.96 -5.02
N SER A 290 -2.80 -9.02 -5.29
CA SER A 290 -3.54 -10.29 -5.36
C SER A 290 -3.25 -11.18 -4.12
N LEU A 291 -3.60 -12.45 -4.15
CA LEU A 291 -3.27 -13.37 -3.06
C LEU A 291 -1.75 -13.58 -2.93
N ALA A 292 -1.03 -13.66 -4.06
CA ALA A 292 0.42 -13.90 -4.05
C ALA A 292 1.22 -12.78 -3.35
N GLY A 293 0.89 -11.52 -3.63
CA GLY A 293 1.50 -10.37 -2.93
C GLY A 293 1.04 -10.24 -1.48
N THR A 294 -0.21 -10.62 -1.16
CA THR A 294 -0.71 -10.64 0.22
C THR A 294 0.03 -11.68 1.07
N LEU A 295 0.26 -12.89 0.54
CA LEU A 295 1.08 -13.91 1.19
C LEU A 295 2.54 -13.46 1.36
N GLU A 296 3.11 -12.81 0.33
CA GLU A 296 4.47 -12.26 0.43
C GLU A 296 4.55 -11.18 1.53
N MET A 297 3.55 -10.27 1.57
CA MET A 297 3.43 -9.26 2.62
C MET A 297 3.37 -9.92 4.01
N ALA A 298 2.52 -10.92 4.20
CA ALA A 298 2.39 -11.65 5.47
C ALA A 298 3.70 -12.33 5.88
N ARG A 299 4.38 -13.00 4.95
CA ARG A 299 5.66 -13.69 5.21
C ARG A 299 6.74 -12.73 5.69
N VAL A 300 6.99 -11.63 4.95
CA VAL A 300 8.09 -10.72 5.28
C VAL A 300 7.80 -9.84 6.48
N THR A 301 6.55 -9.42 6.67
CA THR A 301 6.14 -8.57 7.81
C THR A 301 5.80 -9.37 9.06
N THR A 302 5.59 -10.68 8.92
CA THR A 302 5.15 -11.60 9.98
C THR A 302 3.75 -11.32 10.54
N LEU A 303 3.00 -10.45 9.88
CA LEU A 303 1.60 -10.21 10.23
C LEU A 303 0.73 -11.43 9.84
N PRO A 304 -0.32 -11.75 10.60
CA PRO A 304 -1.33 -12.72 10.18
C PRO A 304 -1.82 -12.40 8.76
N ILE A 305 -2.08 -13.42 7.94
CA ILE A 305 -2.40 -13.23 6.50
C ILE A 305 -3.62 -12.34 6.31
N GLU A 306 -4.67 -12.56 7.08
CA GLU A 306 -5.87 -11.72 7.08
C GLU A 306 -5.56 -10.25 7.34
N LYS A 307 -4.70 -9.98 8.32
CA LYS A 307 -4.28 -8.64 8.68
C LYS A 307 -3.39 -8.03 7.61
N ALA A 308 -2.46 -8.79 7.03
CA ALA A 308 -1.59 -8.34 5.95
C ALA A 308 -2.36 -7.86 4.71
N GLY A 309 -3.51 -8.48 4.39
CA GLY A 309 -4.39 -8.04 3.30
C GLY A 309 -5.09 -6.70 3.57
N ARG A 310 -5.30 -6.34 4.83
CA ARG A 310 -6.12 -5.19 5.25
C ARG A 310 -5.33 -3.97 5.72
N VAL A 311 -4.10 -4.16 6.23
CA VAL A 311 -3.31 -3.07 6.79
C VAL A 311 -2.55 -2.27 5.73
N SER A 312 -2.20 -1.02 6.08
CA SER A 312 -1.29 -0.24 5.24
C SER A 312 0.13 -0.82 5.25
N PRO A 313 0.91 -0.64 4.18
CA PRO A 313 2.33 -1.01 4.17
C PRO A 313 3.13 -0.41 5.33
N GLY A 314 2.73 0.75 5.84
CA GLY A 314 3.34 1.38 7.01
C GLY A 314 3.19 0.55 8.30
N GLN A 315 2.04 -0.08 8.51
CA GLN A 315 1.88 -1.02 9.62
C GLN A 315 2.74 -2.28 9.43
N GLY A 316 2.95 -2.71 8.18
CA GLY A 316 3.88 -3.78 7.86
C GLY A 316 5.32 -3.46 8.26
N ILE A 317 5.82 -2.27 7.89
CA ILE A 317 7.16 -1.82 8.30
C ILE A 317 7.28 -1.73 9.84
N SER A 318 6.26 -1.18 10.52
CA SER A 318 6.25 -1.12 11.98
C SER A 318 6.33 -2.53 12.62
N ALA A 319 5.58 -3.50 12.08
CA ALA A 319 5.64 -4.88 12.55
C ALA A 319 7.04 -5.48 12.35
N MET A 320 7.67 -5.27 11.18
CA MET A 320 9.03 -5.73 10.92
C MET A 320 10.05 -5.13 11.90
N GLN A 321 9.97 -3.82 12.19
CA GLN A 321 10.84 -3.16 13.14
C GLN A 321 10.67 -3.72 14.56
N VAL A 322 9.44 -3.97 14.99
CA VAL A 322 9.15 -4.62 16.28
C VAL A 322 9.79 -6.00 16.35
N ILE A 323 9.66 -6.84 15.32
CA ILE A 323 10.31 -8.15 15.29
C ILE A 323 11.83 -8.03 15.36
N THR A 324 12.43 -7.13 14.57
CA THR A 324 13.87 -6.90 14.59
C THR A 324 14.36 -6.46 15.98
N ALA A 325 13.64 -5.56 16.64
CA ALA A 325 13.95 -5.10 17.98
C ALA A 325 13.89 -6.24 19.01
N LEU A 326 12.79 -7.00 19.03
CA LEU A 326 12.63 -8.14 19.93
C LEU A 326 13.72 -9.20 19.73
N GLN A 327 14.09 -9.50 18.46
CA GLN A 327 15.16 -10.47 18.15
C GLN A 327 16.55 -9.98 18.58
N ARG A 328 16.75 -8.68 18.75
CA ARG A 328 17.99 -8.04 19.21
C ARG A 328 17.97 -7.69 20.70
N ASP A 329 16.98 -8.12 21.41
CA ASP A 329 16.77 -7.78 22.84
C ASP A 329 16.67 -6.28 23.10
N VAL A 330 16.13 -5.52 22.13
CA VAL A 330 15.88 -4.07 22.20
C VAL A 330 14.44 -3.83 22.62
N LEU A 331 14.24 -2.93 23.56
CA LEU A 331 12.92 -2.56 24.07
C LEU A 331 12.02 -1.97 23.01
N VAL A 332 10.76 -2.39 22.97
CA VAL A 332 9.71 -1.84 22.09
C VAL A 332 8.90 -0.80 22.87
N PRO A 333 9.05 0.50 22.61
CA PRO A 333 8.28 1.53 23.31
C PRO A 333 6.78 1.33 23.12
N TYR A 334 6.00 1.44 24.19
CA TYR A 334 4.52 1.42 24.10
C TYR A 334 4.00 2.61 23.28
N GLN A 335 4.55 3.79 23.53
CA GLN A 335 4.25 5.01 22.78
C GLN A 335 5.54 5.75 22.46
N LYS A 336 5.58 6.43 21.33
CA LYS A 336 6.68 7.35 21.03
C LYS A 336 6.63 8.52 22.02
N ARG A 337 7.65 8.64 22.86
CA ARG A 337 7.80 9.74 23.82
C ARG A 337 8.89 10.72 23.43
N GLN A 338 9.64 10.46 22.37
CA GLN A 338 10.71 11.35 21.97
C GLN A 338 10.12 12.66 21.47
N VAL A 339 10.51 13.73 22.13
CA VAL A 339 10.25 15.11 21.70
C VAL A 339 11.30 15.46 20.66
N GLU A 340 10.92 16.20 19.62
CA GLU A 340 11.87 16.74 18.65
C GLU A 340 12.79 17.75 19.32
N ASP A 341 14.05 17.81 18.90
CA ASP A 341 15.00 18.80 19.38
C ASP A 341 14.52 20.21 19.01
N PHE A 342 14.80 21.17 19.87
CA PHE A 342 14.48 22.56 19.61
C PHE A 342 15.19 23.05 18.35
N LYS A 343 14.44 23.65 17.43
CA LYS A 343 14.94 24.21 16.17
C LYS A 343 14.71 25.71 16.12
N THR A 344 15.74 26.45 15.72
CA THR A 344 15.58 27.87 15.37
C THR A 344 14.81 28.03 14.06
N GLY A 345 14.34 29.24 13.75
CA GLY A 345 13.71 29.51 12.46
C GLY A 345 14.60 29.20 11.26
N LEU A 346 15.92 29.40 11.39
CA LEU A 346 16.89 29.06 10.36
C LEU A 346 17.05 27.54 10.23
N ASP A 347 17.11 26.81 11.33
CA ASP A 347 17.16 25.34 11.32
C ASP A 347 15.93 24.75 10.62
N LEU A 348 14.73 25.28 10.89
CA LEU A 348 13.48 24.85 10.23
C LEU A 348 13.52 25.10 8.71
N ILE A 349 14.07 26.24 8.25
CA ILE A 349 14.23 26.53 6.84
C ILE A 349 15.24 25.58 6.17
N GLN A 350 16.24 25.10 6.90
CA GLN A 350 17.33 24.28 6.39
C GLN A 350 17.06 22.76 6.56
N SER A 351 16.18 22.37 7.47
CA SER A 351 16.03 20.98 7.90
C SER A 351 15.38 20.09 6.82
N ASP A 352 14.10 20.00 6.73
CA ASP A 352 13.45 19.13 5.74
C ASP A 352 13.04 19.90 4.50
N ARG A 353 13.90 19.89 3.48
CA ARG A 353 13.62 20.46 2.16
C ARG A 353 12.98 19.44 1.19
N GLY A 354 12.65 18.24 1.68
CA GLY A 354 12.15 17.15 0.85
C GLY A 354 13.15 16.64 -0.19
N GLY A 355 12.66 15.99 -1.24
CA GLY A 355 13.48 15.53 -2.36
C GLY A 355 13.89 16.66 -3.28
N LEU A 356 15.05 16.51 -3.93
CA LEU A 356 15.52 17.47 -4.92
C LEU A 356 14.68 17.38 -6.19
N VAL A 357 14.25 18.54 -6.68
CA VAL A 357 13.55 18.69 -7.96
C VAL A 357 14.29 19.74 -8.79
N TYR A 358 14.78 19.33 -9.94
CA TYR A 358 15.28 20.23 -10.99
C TYR A 358 14.20 20.34 -12.05
N GLN A 359 13.67 21.55 -12.23
CA GLN A 359 12.51 21.76 -13.11
C GLN A 359 12.80 21.32 -14.55
N PRO A 360 11.85 20.70 -15.25
CA PRO A 360 12.08 20.22 -16.59
C PRO A 360 12.26 21.38 -17.60
N ILE A 361 13.10 21.15 -18.58
CA ILE A 361 13.17 21.99 -19.78
C ILE A 361 11.91 21.66 -20.61
N LEU A 362 11.03 22.65 -20.76
CA LEU A 362 9.74 22.48 -21.43
C LEU A 362 9.89 22.12 -22.92
N GLY A 363 8.91 21.42 -23.45
CA GLY A 363 8.81 21.11 -24.87
C GLY A 363 9.06 19.64 -25.21
N LEU A 364 9.28 19.38 -26.50
CA LEU A 364 9.49 18.06 -27.06
C LEU A 364 11.01 17.78 -27.19
N HIS A 365 11.45 16.67 -26.62
CA HIS A 365 12.84 16.24 -26.66
C HIS A 365 12.94 14.82 -27.23
N THR A 366 13.97 14.53 -28.03
CA THR A 366 14.25 13.20 -28.59
C THR A 366 15.50 12.60 -27.95
N ASP A 367 15.61 11.27 -27.99
CA ASP A 367 16.80 10.51 -27.55
C ASP A 367 17.19 10.81 -26.10
N VAL A 368 16.21 10.85 -25.22
CA VAL A 368 16.39 11.15 -23.80
C VAL A 368 16.43 9.86 -23.00
N ALA A 369 17.52 9.61 -22.28
CA ALA A 369 17.58 8.52 -21.32
C ALA A 369 16.95 8.92 -20.00
N GLN A 370 16.12 8.05 -19.46
CA GLN A 370 15.69 8.12 -18.06
C GLN A 370 16.48 7.11 -17.25
N VAL A 371 17.19 7.60 -16.24
CA VAL A 371 17.90 6.79 -15.27
C VAL A 371 17.30 6.99 -13.88
N ASP A 372 17.19 5.91 -13.10
CA ASP A 372 16.45 5.89 -11.84
C ASP A 372 17.20 5.08 -10.78
N PHE A 373 17.33 5.63 -9.56
CA PHE A 373 17.96 4.92 -8.46
C PHE A 373 17.07 3.81 -7.93
N VAL A 374 17.66 2.65 -7.71
CA VAL A 374 16.92 1.49 -7.20
C VAL A 374 16.53 1.71 -5.73
N SER A 375 15.28 2.09 -5.50
CA SER A 375 14.76 2.37 -4.15
C SER A 375 15.67 3.30 -3.35
N MET A 376 15.91 4.51 -3.85
CA MET A 376 16.95 5.43 -3.36
C MET A 376 16.91 5.66 -1.84
N TYR A 377 15.76 6.04 -1.26
CA TYR A 377 15.67 6.30 0.17
C TYR A 377 15.94 5.07 1.04
N PRO A 378 15.36 3.87 0.76
CA PRO A 378 15.80 2.64 1.43
C PRO A 378 17.30 2.39 1.33
N ALA A 379 17.89 2.57 0.14
CA ALA A 379 19.32 2.38 -0.06
C ALA A 379 20.17 3.40 0.74
N VAL A 380 19.73 4.65 0.81
CA VAL A 380 20.36 5.70 1.65
C VAL A 380 20.27 5.32 3.13
N ILE A 381 19.11 4.85 3.62
CA ILE A 381 18.92 4.39 5.00
C ILE A 381 19.90 3.25 5.33
N ILE A 382 19.98 2.24 4.46
CA ILE A 382 20.83 1.06 4.68
C ILE A 382 22.32 1.45 4.63
N LYS A 383 22.75 2.12 3.57
CA LYS A 383 24.17 2.50 3.37
C LYS A 383 24.66 3.53 4.38
N GLY A 384 23.80 4.46 4.76
CA GLY A 384 24.10 5.48 5.78
C GLY A 384 23.89 5.01 7.22
N ASN A 385 23.43 3.76 7.45
CA ASN A 385 23.03 3.25 8.76
C ASN A 385 22.10 4.22 9.52
N ILE A 386 21.11 4.81 8.81
CA ILE A 386 20.22 5.82 9.38
C ILE A 386 19.14 5.14 10.24
N SER A 387 19.18 5.40 11.54
CA SER A 387 18.28 4.82 12.54
C SER A 387 18.13 5.76 13.74
N PRO A 388 17.11 5.62 14.57
CA PRO A 388 16.98 6.43 15.79
C PRO A 388 18.20 6.42 16.70
N GLU A 389 18.90 5.30 16.79
CA GLU A 389 20.15 5.15 17.58
C GLU A 389 21.38 5.76 16.87
N VAL A 390 21.30 6.00 15.55
CA VAL A 390 22.34 6.64 14.74
C VAL A 390 21.71 7.80 13.97
N PRO A 391 21.38 8.91 14.61
CA PRO A 391 20.51 9.94 14.04
C PRO A 391 21.17 10.82 12.97
N LEU A 392 22.49 10.99 13.04
CA LEU A 392 23.26 11.90 12.18
C LEU A 392 24.50 11.17 11.62
N PRO A 393 24.33 10.16 10.79
CA PRO A 393 25.47 9.43 10.21
C PRO A 393 26.20 10.30 9.19
N ASP A 394 27.50 10.08 9.04
CA ASP A 394 28.19 10.49 7.85
C ASP A 394 27.78 9.56 6.70
N LEU A 395 27.02 10.11 5.75
CA LEU A 395 26.53 9.35 4.58
C LEU A 395 27.65 8.95 3.62
N LEU A 396 28.82 9.57 3.76
CA LEU A 396 29.96 9.37 2.87
C LEU A 396 30.89 8.29 3.39
N GLU A 397 31.07 8.25 4.70
CA GLU A 397 31.90 7.28 5.40
C GLU A 397 31.13 6.71 6.59
N PRO A 398 30.15 5.84 6.34
CA PRO A 398 29.44 5.22 7.45
C PRO A 398 30.45 4.47 8.32
N ALA A 399 30.45 4.78 9.61
CA ALA A 399 31.24 4.04 10.58
C ALA A 399 30.90 2.54 10.45
N HIS A 400 31.90 1.66 10.56
CA HIS A 400 31.73 0.20 10.59
C HIS A 400 31.07 -0.21 11.92
N THR A 401 29.86 0.25 12.15
CA THR A 401 29.05 -0.08 13.32
C THR A 401 27.99 -1.10 12.94
N GLU A 402 27.54 -1.87 13.89
CA GLU A 402 26.38 -2.73 13.72
C GLU A 402 25.18 -1.90 13.19
N LEU A 403 24.43 -2.48 12.26
CA LEU A 403 23.26 -1.80 11.69
C LEU A 403 22.23 -1.52 12.79
N GLY A 404 21.71 -0.32 12.84
CA GLY A 404 20.58 0.04 13.69
C GLY A 404 19.31 -0.75 13.34
N VAL A 405 18.27 -0.65 14.19
CA VAL A 405 17.01 -1.40 14.03
C VAL A 405 16.37 -1.15 12.66
N VAL A 406 16.37 0.09 12.19
CA VAL A 406 15.71 0.45 10.93
C VAL A 406 16.45 -0.11 9.71
N PRO A 407 17.74 0.16 9.48
CA PRO A 407 18.48 -0.40 8.33
C PRO A 407 18.55 -1.92 8.37
N ALA A 408 18.71 -2.55 9.55
CA ALA A 408 18.69 -4.00 9.69
C ALA A 408 17.34 -4.64 9.31
N THR A 409 16.24 -3.92 9.52
CA THR A 409 14.92 -4.33 9.06
C THR A 409 14.78 -4.23 7.54
N LEU A 410 15.39 -3.21 6.94
CA LEU A 410 15.18 -2.88 5.52
C LEU A 410 16.13 -3.62 4.57
N GLU A 411 17.35 -3.93 5.01
CA GLU A 411 18.37 -4.55 4.15
C GLU A 411 17.87 -5.86 3.50
N PRO A 412 17.39 -6.88 4.24
CA PRO A 412 16.94 -8.11 3.63
C PRO A 412 15.67 -7.92 2.76
N LEU A 413 14.84 -6.92 3.08
CA LEU A 413 13.68 -6.57 2.27
C LEU A 413 14.09 -5.97 0.92
N TYR A 414 15.08 -5.07 0.94
CA TYR A 414 15.66 -4.46 -0.26
C TYR A 414 16.30 -5.52 -1.16
N ASP A 415 17.14 -6.38 -0.60
CA ASP A 415 17.84 -7.44 -1.33
C ASP A 415 16.86 -8.42 -1.97
N LYS A 416 15.85 -8.87 -1.22
CA LYS A 416 14.80 -9.75 -1.76
C LYS A 416 14.07 -9.11 -2.93
N ARG A 417 13.71 -7.82 -2.84
CA ARG A 417 13.05 -7.12 -3.94
C ARG A 417 13.93 -7.02 -5.19
N VAL A 418 15.22 -6.70 -5.02
CA VAL A 418 16.18 -6.65 -6.12
C VAL A 418 16.29 -8.03 -6.79
N ALA A 419 16.41 -9.09 -5.99
CA ALA A 419 16.50 -10.45 -6.47
C ALA A 419 15.22 -10.91 -7.20
N LEU A 420 14.02 -10.59 -6.68
CA LEU A 420 12.74 -10.88 -7.36
C LEU A 420 12.63 -10.19 -8.71
N LYS A 421 13.09 -8.93 -8.84
CA LYS A 421 13.12 -8.24 -10.12
C LYS A 421 14.06 -8.92 -11.13
N LYS A 422 15.24 -9.38 -10.68
CA LYS A 422 16.17 -10.14 -11.53
C LYS A 422 15.53 -11.46 -11.96
N LEU A 423 14.93 -12.19 -11.02
CA LEU A 423 14.24 -13.46 -11.30
C LEU A 423 13.10 -13.28 -12.31
N THR A 424 12.31 -12.20 -12.19
CA THR A 424 11.20 -11.93 -13.13
C THR A 424 11.68 -11.77 -14.58
N ARG A 425 12.88 -11.24 -14.80
CA ARG A 425 13.46 -11.04 -16.14
C ARG A 425 13.94 -12.33 -16.81
N LEU A 426 14.05 -13.43 -16.05
CA LEU A 426 14.43 -14.75 -16.60
C LEU A 426 13.26 -15.49 -17.25
N TYR A 427 12.03 -15.02 -17.03
CA TYR A 427 10.82 -15.61 -17.62
C TYR A 427 10.34 -14.82 -18.82
N GLU A 428 9.78 -15.53 -19.80
CA GLU A 428 9.08 -14.91 -20.93
C GLU A 428 7.91 -14.03 -20.45
N PRO A 429 7.61 -12.89 -21.07
CA PRO A 429 6.61 -11.93 -20.60
C PRO A 429 5.23 -12.51 -20.30
N ASN A 430 4.81 -13.54 -21.02
CA ASN A 430 3.51 -14.18 -20.88
C ASN A 430 3.52 -15.41 -19.95
N HIS A 431 4.65 -15.72 -19.34
CA HIS A 431 4.73 -16.87 -18.42
C HIS A 431 3.90 -16.59 -17.14
N PRO A 432 3.09 -17.54 -16.63
CA PRO A 432 2.23 -17.33 -15.45
C PRO A 432 2.98 -16.83 -14.22
N MET A 433 4.21 -17.27 -14.01
CA MET A 433 5.06 -16.83 -12.89
C MET A 433 5.38 -15.34 -12.92
N VAL A 434 5.35 -14.68 -14.08
CA VAL A 434 5.62 -13.24 -14.19
C VAL A 434 4.56 -12.44 -13.42
N GLY A 435 3.29 -12.83 -13.50
CA GLY A 435 2.20 -12.21 -12.71
C GLY A 435 2.42 -12.37 -11.21
N VAL A 436 2.75 -13.58 -10.76
CA VAL A 436 3.03 -13.89 -9.35
C VAL A 436 4.23 -13.09 -8.83
N LEU A 437 5.35 -13.09 -9.55
CA LEU A 437 6.57 -12.38 -9.15
C LEU A 437 6.36 -10.85 -9.14
N LYS A 438 5.60 -10.31 -10.09
CA LYS A 438 5.23 -8.89 -10.13
C LYS A 438 4.37 -8.51 -8.91
N ALA A 439 3.37 -9.30 -8.55
CA ALA A 439 2.52 -9.07 -7.38
C ALA A 439 3.35 -9.10 -6.08
N ARG A 440 4.22 -10.10 -5.91
CA ARG A 440 5.15 -10.20 -4.77
C ARG A 440 6.12 -9.02 -4.71
N SER A 441 6.75 -8.67 -5.84
CA SER A 441 7.63 -7.50 -5.94
C SER A 441 6.92 -6.18 -5.64
N SER A 442 5.61 -6.08 -5.98
CA SER A 442 4.77 -4.92 -5.66
C SER A 442 4.56 -4.78 -4.15
N ALA A 443 4.30 -5.87 -3.43
CA ALA A 443 4.18 -5.87 -1.98
C ALA A 443 5.45 -5.34 -1.30
N LEU A 444 6.62 -5.85 -1.70
CA LEU A 444 7.91 -5.37 -1.19
C LEU A 444 8.19 -3.91 -1.57
N LYS A 445 7.79 -3.49 -2.78
CA LYS A 445 7.93 -2.10 -3.23
C LYS A 445 7.21 -1.14 -2.28
N TRP A 446 5.96 -1.43 -1.95
CA TRP A 446 5.17 -0.54 -1.10
C TRP A 446 5.70 -0.46 0.33
N LEU A 447 6.22 -1.57 0.89
CA LEU A 447 6.93 -1.54 2.17
C LEU A 447 8.14 -0.61 2.12
N LEU A 448 8.96 -0.71 1.08
CA LEU A 448 10.14 0.15 0.91
C LEU A 448 9.78 1.62 0.64
N VAL A 449 8.68 1.90 -0.08
CA VAL A 449 8.23 3.29 -0.35
C VAL A 449 7.81 4.01 0.92
N VAL A 450 7.15 3.31 1.85
CA VAL A 450 6.63 3.95 3.07
C VAL A 450 7.65 4.01 4.22
N CYS A 451 8.74 3.25 4.18
CA CYS A 451 9.69 3.14 5.29
C CYS A 451 10.29 4.50 5.69
N PHE A 452 10.61 5.33 4.71
CA PHE A 452 11.13 6.68 4.91
C PHE A 452 10.14 7.56 5.68
N GLY A 453 8.85 7.57 5.27
CA GLY A 453 7.82 8.36 5.93
C GLY A 453 7.58 7.96 7.39
N PHE A 454 7.83 6.68 7.71
CA PHE A 454 7.71 6.19 9.09
C PHE A 454 8.79 6.72 10.04
N LEU A 455 9.96 7.08 9.55
CA LEU A 455 10.97 7.76 10.38
C LEU A 455 10.49 9.12 10.88
N GLY A 456 9.74 9.87 10.06
CA GLY A 456 9.17 11.16 10.44
C GLY A 456 7.73 11.09 11.01
N TYR A 457 7.10 9.91 11.08
CA TYR A 457 5.74 9.79 11.55
C TYR A 457 5.64 9.92 13.07
N LYS A 458 4.79 10.84 13.55
CA LYS A 458 4.66 11.18 14.96
C LYS A 458 4.33 10.01 15.90
N ASN A 459 3.68 8.96 15.38
CA ASN A 459 3.27 7.80 16.17
C ASN A 459 4.12 6.55 15.87
N ALA A 460 5.17 6.65 15.05
CA ALA A 460 6.06 5.53 14.80
C ALA A 460 6.95 5.27 16.01
N ARG A 461 6.96 4.02 16.53
CA ARG A 461 7.74 3.62 17.71
C ARG A 461 9.23 3.89 17.55
N TYR A 462 9.76 3.66 16.36
CA TYR A 462 11.14 3.88 15.95
C TYR A 462 11.28 5.09 15.01
N GLY A 463 10.39 6.09 15.16
CA GLY A 463 10.44 7.34 14.39
C GLY A 463 11.33 8.38 15.10
N ARG A 464 12.22 9.01 14.33
CA ARG A 464 13.03 10.16 14.76
C ARG A 464 13.13 11.15 13.61
N ILE A 465 12.78 12.41 13.86
CA ILE A 465 12.71 13.42 12.80
C ILE A 465 14.08 13.72 12.21
N GLU A 466 15.14 13.73 13.00
CA GLU A 466 16.51 13.96 12.54
C GLU A 466 16.96 12.85 11.58
N ALA A 467 16.59 11.59 11.87
CA ALA A 467 16.85 10.48 10.96
C ALA A 467 16.07 10.61 9.64
N HIS A 468 14.81 11.08 9.68
CA HIS A 468 14.02 11.39 8.49
C HIS A 468 14.69 12.48 7.63
N GLU A 469 15.14 13.57 8.27
CA GLU A 469 15.83 14.67 7.60
C GLU A 469 17.17 14.22 6.99
N ALA A 470 17.91 13.34 7.67
CA ALA A 470 19.14 12.75 7.15
C ALA A 470 18.90 11.95 5.85
N VAL A 471 17.78 11.23 5.73
CA VAL A 471 17.44 10.51 4.50
C VAL A 471 17.20 11.46 3.33
N THR A 472 16.41 12.53 3.54
CA THR A 472 16.15 13.50 2.47
C THR A 472 17.40 14.27 2.07
N LYS A 473 18.25 14.63 3.04
CA LYS A 473 19.56 15.25 2.80
C LYS A 473 20.45 14.32 1.97
N GLY A 474 20.55 13.05 2.37
CA GLY A 474 21.34 12.05 1.65
C GLY A 474 20.84 11.80 0.23
N GLY A 475 19.52 11.72 0.04
CA GLY A 475 18.92 11.59 -1.28
C GLY A 475 19.23 12.77 -2.21
N ARG A 476 19.16 14.01 -1.69
CA ARG A 476 19.56 15.21 -2.46
C ARG A 476 21.04 15.19 -2.85
N GLU A 477 21.90 14.81 -1.92
CA GLU A 477 23.35 14.71 -2.17
C GLU A 477 23.68 13.67 -3.25
N VAL A 478 23.05 12.49 -3.16
CA VAL A 478 23.22 11.41 -4.15
C VAL A 478 22.78 11.87 -5.54
N LEU A 479 21.63 12.56 -5.63
CA LEU A 479 21.10 13.03 -6.91
C LEU A 479 21.98 14.14 -7.52
N LEU A 480 22.53 15.05 -6.69
CA LEU A 480 23.46 16.10 -7.14
C LEU A 480 24.77 15.50 -7.67
N ARG A 481 25.34 14.50 -7.00
CA ARG A 481 26.53 13.79 -7.48
C ARG A 481 26.30 13.08 -8.80
N ALA A 482 25.10 12.49 -8.98
CA ALA A 482 24.72 11.88 -10.25
C ALA A 482 24.64 12.93 -11.37
N LYS A 483 24.07 14.11 -11.08
CA LYS A 483 24.04 15.26 -12.00
C LYS A 483 25.46 15.70 -12.38
N GLU A 484 26.33 15.94 -11.40
CA GLU A 484 27.73 16.35 -11.63
C GLU A 484 28.48 15.37 -12.54
N VAL A 485 28.30 14.07 -12.33
CA VAL A 485 28.93 13.04 -13.20
C VAL A 485 28.35 13.12 -14.61
N ALA A 486 27.03 13.23 -14.76
CA ALA A 486 26.41 13.30 -16.08
C ALA A 486 26.89 14.54 -16.87
N GLU A 487 26.96 15.71 -16.23
CA GLU A 487 27.43 16.94 -16.84
C GLU A 487 28.93 16.87 -17.18
N ALA A 488 29.75 16.29 -16.31
CA ALA A 488 31.20 16.08 -16.59
C ALA A 488 31.44 15.16 -17.79
N GLU A 489 30.54 14.21 -18.04
CA GLU A 489 30.55 13.34 -19.22
C GLU A 489 29.90 13.99 -20.46
N GLY A 490 29.49 15.26 -20.36
CA GLY A 490 28.95 16.05 -21.47
C GLY A 490 27.48 15.78 -21.77
N PHE A 491 26.73 15.22 -20.81
CA PHE A 491 25.27 15.09 -20.92
C PHE A 491 24.55 16.36 -20.44
N GLU A 492 23.55 16.77 -21.15
CA GLU A 492 22.59 17.78 -20.69
C GLU A 492 21.57 17.11 -19.77
N VAL A 493 21.35 17.67 -18.57
CA VAL A 493 20.33 17.21 -17.62
C VAL A 493 19.05 18.01 -17.85
N LEU A 494 18.06 17.39 -18.50
CA LEU A 494 16.78 18.03 -18.83
C LEU A 494 15.85 18.16 -17.64
N HIS A 495 15.90 17.19 -16.73
CA HIS A 495 15.03 17.13 -15.56
C HIS A 495 15.61 16.20 -14.49
N MET A 496 15.33 16.51 -13.22
CA MET A 496 15.52 15.59 -12.10
C MET A 496 14.30 15.62 -11.19
N TYR A 497 13.93 14.43 -10.68
CA TYR A 497 12.80 14.31 -9.78
C TYR A 497 13.07 13.23 -8.73
N VAL A 498 13.44 13.64 -7.53
CA VAL A 498 13.65 12.83 -6.32
C VAL A 498 14.76 11.78 -6.50
N ASP A 499 14.53 10.76 -7.31
CA ASP A 499 15.37 9.57 -7.51
C ASP A 499 15.72 9.30 -8.98
N ALA A 500 15.26 10.16 -9.90
CA ALA A 500 15.42 9.99 -11.34
C ALA A 500 16.05 11.20 -12.01
N LEU A 501 16.81 10.95 -13.10
CA LEU A 501 17.36 11.96 -14.01
C LEU A 501 16.92 11.65 -15.44
N TRP A 502 16.66 12.71 -16.22
CA TRP A 502 16.46 12.67 -17.67
C TRP A 502 17.64 13.36 -18.32
N ILE A 503 18.46 12.58 -19.02
CA ILE A 503 19.74 13.05 -19.59
C ILE A 503 19.76 12.85 -21.10
N LYS A 504 20.41 13.77 -21.80
CA LYS A 504 20.57 13.76 -23.24
C LYS A 504 21.98 14.16 -23.63
N LYS A 505 22.50 13.53 -24.69
CA LYS A 505 23.80 13.92 -25.31
C LYS A 505 23.69 13.69 -26.82
N PRO A 506 24.12 14.64 -27.66
CA PRO A 506 24.17 14.46 -29.10
C PRO A 506 24.96 13.19 -29.49
N GLY A 507 24.37 12.37 -30.36
CA GLY A 507 24.97 11.12 -30.80
C GLY A 507 24.71 9.90 -29.91
N CYS A 508 24.20 10.08 -28.68
CA CYS A 508 23.76 8.99 -27.79
C CYS A 508 22.30 8.70 -28.01
N THR A 509 21.99 7.60 -28.70
CA THR A 509 20.62 7.25 -29.10
C THR A 509 20.20 5.84 -28.67
N SER A 510 21.17 4.98 -28.34
CA SER A 510 20.91 3.59 -27.92
C SER A 510 21.15 3.39 -26.40
N PRO A 511 20.55 2.39 -25.77
CA PRO A 511 20.82 2.07 -24.37
C PRO A 511 22.31 1.89 -24.03
N ALA A 512 23.10 1.33 -24.95
CA ALA A 512 24.53 1.09 -24.76
C ALA A 512 25.33 2.40 -24.61
N ASP A 513 24.89 3.49 -25.23
CA ASP A 513 25.59 4.79 -25.17
C ASP A 513 25.53 5.42 -23.76
N PHE A 514 24.69 4.91 -22.89
CA PHE A 514 24.50 5.40 -21.50
C PHE A 514 25.16 4.50 -20.44
N GLU A 515 25.69 3.33 -20.79
CA GLU A 515 26.26 2.37 -19.83
C GLU A 515 27.43 2.95 -19.06
N ASP A 516 28.37 3.65 -19.73
CA ASP A 516 29.55 4.23 -19.11
C ASP A 516 29.18 5.30 -18.05
N VAL A 517 28.29 6.23 -18.39
CA VAL A 517 27.84 7.26 -17.43
C VAL A 517 27.09 6.65 -16.25
N ILE A 518 26.29 5.60 -16.46
CA ILE A 518 25.58 4.86 -15.40
C ILE A 518 26.61 4.20 -14.46
N GLU A 519 27.64 3.55 -15.00
CA GLU A 519 28.69 2.93 -14.18
C GLU A 519 29.45 3.97 -13.35
N LYS A 520 29.79 5.12 -13.95
CA LYS A 520 30.44 6.22 -13.25
C LYS A 520 29.59 6.81 -12.14
N ILE A 521 28.26 6.97 -12.37
CA ILE A 521 27.30 7.40 -11.35
C ILE A 521 27.25 6.37 -10.22
N ASN A 522 27.12 5.07 -10.52
CA ASN A 522 27.11 4.00 -9.52
C ASN A 522 28.36 4.03 -8.63
N ARG A 523 29.53 4.20 -9.23
CA ARG A 523 30.81 4.28 -8.53
C ARG A 523 30.89 5.52 -7.64
N ARG A 524 30.48 6.68 -8.15
CA ARG A 524 30.54 7.97 -7.44
C ARG A 524 29.55 8.05 -6.29
N THR A 525 28.35 7.51 -6.45
CA THR A 525 27.26 7.57 -5.46
C THR A 525 27.25 6.38 -4.50
N ARG A 526 27.92 5.27 -4.84
CA ARG A 526 27.85 3.97 -4.14
C ARG A 526 26.42 3.37 -4.06
N LEU A 527 25.49 3.91 -4.83
CA LEU A 527 24.12 3.41 -4.97
C LEU A 527 23.87 2.94 -6.39
N THR A 528 22.98 1.97 -6.55
CA THR A 528 22.64 1.44 -7.86
C THR A 528 21.64 2.33 -8.56
N ILE A 529 22.02 2.90 -9.72
CA ILE A 529 21.14 3.54 -10.68
C ILE A 529 21.00 2.64 -11.91
N ASN A 530 19.82 2.57 -12.49
CA ASN A 530 19.54 1.80 -13.70
C ASN A 530 18.97 2.68 -14.79
N LEU A 531 19.17 2.26 -16.05
CA LEU A 531 18.46 2.80 -17.18
C LEU A 531 17.02 2.23 -17.19
N ASP A 532 16.02 3.11 -17.07
CA ASP A 532 14.62 2.76 -17.28
C ASP A 532 14.33 2.56 -18.78
N GLY A 533 14.94 3.39 -19.61
CA GLY A 533 14.86 3.32 -21.07
C GLY A 533 15.31 4.62 -21.73
N VAL A 534 15.46 4.57 -23.05
CA VAL A 534 15.71 5.74 -23.90
C VAL A 534 14.39 6.11 -24.59
N PHE A 535 13.93 7.33 -24.38
CA PHE A 535 12.75 7.85 -25.09
C PHE A 535 13.08 8.14 -26.53
N ARG A 536 12.26 7.68 -27.47
CA ARG A 536 12.25 8.18 -28.85
C ARG A 536 11.92 9.67 -28.85
N TRP A 537 10.90 10.02 -28.08
CA TRP A 537 10.54 11.39 -27.75
C TRP A 537 9.82 11.45 -26.39
N ILE A 538 9.98 12.56 -25.70
CA ILE A 538 9.30 12.91 -24.45
C ILE A 538 8.89 14.38 -24.50
N ALA A 539 7.70 14.69 -24.01
CA ALA A 539 7.17 16.03 -23.89
C ALA A 539 7.01 16.43 -22.41
N PHE A 540 7.75 17.44 -21.97
CA PHE A 540 7.57 18.05 -20.66
C PHE A 540 6.60 19.21 -20.75
N LEU A 541 5.61 19.21 -19.85
CA LEU A 541 4.44 20.08 -19.93
C LEU A 541 4.49 21.20 -18.88
N PRO A 542 3.98 22.40 -19.24
CA PRO A 542 3.88 23.51 -18.31
C PRO A 542 2.66 23.36 -17.37
N SER A 543 2.54 24.34 -16.46
CA SER A 543 1.34 24.54 -15.66
C SER A 543 0.11 24.77 -16.55
N LYS A 544 -1.06 24.35 -16.07
CA LYS A 544 -2.34 24.60 -16.75
C LYS A 544 -2.79 26.05 -16.66
N THR A 545 -2.23 26.80 -15.70
CA THR A 545 -2.58 28.22 -15.46
C THR A 545 -1.57 29.19 -16.04
N ASP A 546 -0.31 28.77 -16.23
CA ASP A 546 0.74 29.60 -16.84
C ASP A 546 1.69 28.71 -17.65
N ALA A 547 1.69 28.88 -18.96
CA ALA A 547 2.50 28.11 -19.90
C ALA A 547 4.02 28.30 -19.75
N ARG A 548 4.48 29.31 -18.98
CA ARG A 548 5.90 29.57 -18.73
C ARG A 548 6.45 28.77 -17.55
N ILE A 549 5.55 28.24 -16.67
CA ILE A 549 5.94 27.56 -15.44
C ILE A 549 6.02 26.05 -15.70
N PRO A 550 7.21 25.44 -15.66
CA PRO A 550 7.35 24.00 -15.79
C PRO A 550 6.79 23.28 -14.55
N ILE A 551 6.22 22.09 -14.77
CA ILE A 551 5.72 21.23 -13.69
C ILE A 551 6.53 19.93 -13.66
N ALA A 552 7.21 19.70 -12.58
CA ALA A 552 8.19 18.63 -12.41
C ALA A 552 7.66 17.21 -12.75
N ASN A 553 6.44 16.88 -12.40
CA ASN A 553 5.89 15.54 -12.63
C ASN A 553 4.70 15.59 -13.60
N ARG A 554 4.87 16.32 -14.73
CA ARG A 554 3.86 16.45 -15.77
C ARG A 554 4.49 16.27 -17.15
N PHE A 555 4.48 15.03 -17.66
CA PHE A 555 5.08 14.68 -18.93
C PHE A 555 4.46 13.41 -19.52
N PHE A 556 4.67 13.18 -20.81
CA PHE A 556 4.42 11.91 -21.47
C PHE A 556 5.43 11.69 -22.60
N GLY A 557 5.67 10.43 -22.92
CA GLY A 557 6.61 10.08 -23.96
C GLY A 557 6.54 8.58 -24.28
N VAL A 558 7.25 8.17 -25.32
CA VAL A 558 7.37 6.78 -25.76
C VAL A 558 8.83 6.36 -25.76
N PHE A 559 9.12 5.26 -25.09
CA PHE A 559 10.44 4.63 -25.14
C PHE A 559 10.71 3.99 -26.51
N GLN A 560 11.95 3.72 -26.83
CA GLN A 560 12.33 2.98 -28.04
C GLN A 560 11.71 1.58 -28.07
N SER A 561 11.46 0.98 -26.92
CA SER A 561 10.70 -0.28 -26.78
C SER A 561 9.25 -0.20 -27.23
N GLY A 562 8.71 1.01 -27.43
CA GLY A 562 7.29 1.26 -27.68
C GLY A 562 6.44 1.43 -26.42
N GLU A 563 7.00 1.25 -25.23
CA GLU A 563 6.29 1.48 -23.98
C GLU A 563 6.01 2.98 -23.77
N LEU A 564 4.77 3.29 -23.39
CA LEU A 564 4.33 4.65 -23.10
C LEU A 564 4.52 4.97 -21.60
N LYS A 565 5.12 6.10 -21.30
CA LYS A 565 5.23 6.63 -19.93
C LYS A 565 4.47 7.95 -19.82
N VAL A 566 3.49 8.00 -18.91
CA VAL A 566 2.60 9.15 -18.71
C VAL A 566 2.60 9.53 -17.23
N ARG A 567 2.79 10.80 -16.92
CA ARG A 567 2.77 11.37 -15.58
C ARG A 567 1.99 12.69 -15.55
N GLY A 568 1.20 12.91 -14.48
CA GLY A 568 0.52 14.16 -14.20
C GLY A 568 -0.58 14.57 -15.18
N LEU A 569 -0.99 13.70 -16.11
CA LEU A 569 -2.10 13.92 -17.02
C LEU A 569 -3.43 13.40 -16.44
N GLU A 570 -4.53 13.79 -17.06
CA GLU A 570 -5.90 13.48 -16.64
C GLU A 570 -6.15 11.96 -16.58
N THR A 571 -5.63 11.19 -17.50
CA THR A 571 -5.74 9.71 -17.52
C THR A 571 -5.17 9.03 -16.26
N ARG A 572 -4.31 9.71 -15.50
CA ARG A 572 -3.73 9.20 -14.25
C ARG A 572 -4.47 9.68 -13.00
N ARG A 573 -5.48 10.53 -13.14
CA ARG A 573 -6.25 11.09 -12.03
C ARG A 573 -7.48 10.23 -11.73
N ARG A 574 -7.79 10.07 -10.45
CA ARG A 574 -8.95 9.28 -10.00
C ARG A 574 -10.29 9.99 -10.21
N ASP A 575 -10.26 11.33 -10.31
CA ASP A 575 -11.42 12.19 -10.49
C ASP A 575 -11.73 12.48 -11.97
N THR A 576 -11.02 11.86 -12.89
CA THR A 576 -11.33 11.94 -14.32
C THR A 576 -12.30 10.83 -14.69
N PRO A 577 -13.41 11.15 -15.42
CA PRO A 577 -14.30 10.13 -15.94
C PRO A 577 -13.56 9.09 -16.80
N VAL A 578 -13.93 7.82 -16.64
CA VAL A 578 -13.23 6.69 -17.29
C VAL A 578 -13.19 6.86 -18.79
N TRP A 579 -14.27 7.37 -19.41
CA TRP A 579 -14.33 7.59 -20.85
C TRP A 579 -13.35 8.67 -21.32
N ILE A 580 -13.27 9.81 -20.61
CA ILE A 580 -12.32 10.89 -20.95
C ILE A 580 -10.87 10.40 -20.78
N ALA A 581 -10.59 9.64 -19.72
CA ALA A 581 -9.29 9.03 -19.51
C ALA A 581 -8.91 8.07 -20.66
N ALA A 582 -9.86 7.27 -21.14
CA ALA A 582 -9.67 6.36 -22.26
C ALA A 582 -9.40 7.11 -23.59
N VAL A 583 -10.16 8.18 -23.86
CA VAL A 583 -9.91 9.04 -25.03
C VAL A 583 -8.49 9.60 -24.97
N GLN A 584 -8.09 10.24 -23.86
CA GLN A 584 -6.74 10.79 -23.72
C GLN A 584 -5.66 9.73 -23.92
N GLN A 585 -5.85 8.53 -23.37
CA GLN A 585 -4.90 7.43 -23.53
C GLN A 585 -4.79 7.00 -25.00
N GLN A 586 -5.91 6.93 -25.71
CA GLN A 586 -5.93 6.61 -27.14
C GLN A 586 -5.19 7.66 -27.98
N LEU A 587 -5.37 8.96 -27.67
CA LEU A 587 -4.62 10.03 -28.32
C LEU A 587 -3.10 9.84 -28.15
N ILE A 588 -2.66 9.61 -26.91
CA ILE A 588 -1.23 9.42 -26.59
C ILE A 588 -0.69 8.16 -27.29
N GLN A 589 -1.48 7.08 -27.35
CA GLN A 589 -1.10 5.83 -28.00
C GLN A 589 -0.87 6.02 -29.49
N VAL A 590 -1.79 6.69 -30.18
CA VAL A 590 -1.69 6.96 -31.64
C VAL A 590 -0.50 7.86 -31.96
N ILE A 591 -0.24 8.89 -31.14
CA ILE A 591 0.97 9.72 -31.30
C ILE A 591 2.23 8.90 -31.02
N GLY A 592 2.17 7.97 -30.05
CA GLY A 592 3.26 7.06 -29.67
C GLY A 592 3.64 6.04 -30.76
N GLU A 593 2.80 5.79 -31.76
CA GLU A 593 3.11 4.96 -32.91
C GLU A 593 4.20 5.54 -33.82
N ALA A 594 4.34 6.88 -33.83
CA ALA A 594 5.36 7.56 -34.63
C ALA A 594 6.77 7.10 -34.22
N ARG A 595 7.50 6.53 -35.19
CA ARG A 595 8.86 6.02 -34.97
C ARG A 595 9.95 7.06 -35.24
N SER A 596 9.58 8.12 -35.95
CA SER A 596 10.49 9.19 -36.33
C SER A 596 9.79 10.56 -36.27
N TYR A 597 10.56 11.65 -36.25
CA TYR A 597 10.00 13.01 -36.24
C TYR A 597 9.07 13.31 -37.43
N PRO A 598 9.38 12.89 -38.69
CA PRO A 598 8.46 13.06 -39.81
C PRO A 598 7.12 12.34 -39.65
N GLU A 599 7.09 11.21 -38.94
CA GLU A 599 5.86 10.44 -38.68
C GLU A 599 4.95 11.07 -37.61
N LEU A 600 5.47 12.02 -36.81
CA LEU A 600 4.68 12.71 -35.81
C LEU A 600 3.49 13.48 -36.40
N GLN A 601 3.67 14.18 -37.52
CA GLN A 601 2.61 14.97 -38.13
C GLN A 601 1.43 14.12 -38.61
N PRO A 602 1.63 13.01 -39.34
CA PRO A 602 0.52 12.09 -39.67
C PRO A 602 -0.14 11.49 -38.42
N ALA A 603 0.64 11.14 -37.38
CA ALA A 603 0.11 10.61 -36.13
C ALA A 603 -0.75 11.64 -35.36
N LEU A 604 -0.32 12.90 -35.31
CA LEU A 604 -1.09 14.00 -34.74
C LEU A 604 -2.41 14.23 -35.46
N ARG A 605 -2.44 14.16 -36.79
CA ARG A 605 -3.70 14.28 -37.59
C ARG A 605 -4.66 13.15 -37.23
N ARG A 606 -4.18 11.89 -37.13
CA ARG A 606 -5.02 10.76 -36.70
C ARG A 606 -5.54 10.95 -35.27
N ALA A 607 -4.68 11.37 -34.33
CA ALA A 607 -5.07 11.66 -32.96
C ALA A 607 -6.13 12.78 -32.91
N TYR A 608 -5.97 13.84 -33.71
CA TYR A 608 -6.94 14.92 -33.79
C TYR A 608 -8.30 14.44 -34.32
N ALA A 609 -8.33 13.62 -35.33
CA ALA A 609 -9.57 13.03 -35.83
C ALA A 609 -10.30 12.15 -34.80
N ILE A 610 -9.55 11.42 -33.97
CA ILE A 610 -10.09 10.67 -32.83
C ILE A 610 -10.71 11.64 -31.80
N TYR A 611 -10.03 12.74 -31.53
CA TYR A 611 -10.53 13.76 -30.62
C TYR A 611 -11.84 14.40 -31.13
N GLU A 612 -11.91 14.75 -32.43
CA GLU A 612 -13.14 15.29 -33.07
C GLU A 612 -14.29 14.28 -32.99
N ALA A 613 -14.01 13.00 -33.25
CA ALA A 613 -15.00 11.93 -33.13
C ALA A 613 -15.51 11.80 -31.68
N ALA A 614 -14.62 11.92 -30.68
CA ALA A 614 -15.00 11.91 -29.27
C ALA A 614 -15.88 13.10 -28.89
N VAL A 615 -15.55 14.31 -29.34
CA VAL A 615 -16.40 15.52 -29.15
C VAL A 615 -17.78 15.30 -29.76
N SER A 616 -17.85 14.75 -30.99
CA SER A 616 -19.11 14.47 -31.67
C SER A 616 -19.95 13.41 -30.94
N GLN A 617 -19.33 12.32 -30.47
CA GLN A 617 -20.01 11.28 -29.68
C GLN A 617 -20.61 11.84 -28.37
N LEU A 618 -19.85 12.71 -27.68
CA LEU A 618 -20.32 13.32 -26.43
C LEU A 618 -21.49 14.27 -26.69
N LYS A 619 -21.41 15.12 -27.73
CA LYS A 619 -22.48 16.04 -28.14
C LYS A 619 -23.75 15.30 -28.59
N ALA A 620 -23.60 14.16 -29.24
CA ALA A 620 -24.72 13.31 -29.68
C ALA A 620 -25.34 12.47 -28.55
N GLY A 621 -24.83 12.53 -27.32
CA GLY A 621 -25.33 11.73 -26.18
C GLY A 621 -25.05 10.23 -26.32
N MET A 622 -24.07 9.83 -27.15
CA MET A 622 -23.74 8.43 -27.40
C MET A 622 -22.85 7.80 -26.32
N VAL A 623 -22.39 8.60 -25.36
CA VAL A 623 -21.55 8.11 -24.26
C VAL A 623 -22.42 7.66 -23.10
N PRO A 624 -22.32 6.38 -22.68
CA PRO A 624 -23.10 5.88 -21.55
C PRO A 624 -22.79 6.68 -20.28
N PRO A 625 -23.82 7.11 -19.51
CA PRO A 625 -23.64 7.91 -18.29
C PRO A 625 -22.69 7.31 -17.26
N GLU A 626 -22.69 5.96 -17.11
CA GLU A 626 -21.81 5.22 -16.18
C GLU A 626 -20.31 5.48 -16.46
N LYS A 627 -19.96 5.74 -17.73
CA LYS A 627 -18.59 6.06 -18.14
C LYS A 627 -18.21 7.53 -17.89
N LEU A 628 -19.18 8.37 -17.56
CA LEU A 628 -19.02 9.80 -17.23
C LEU A 628 -18.98 10.07 -15.72
N VAL A 629 -19.19 9.03 -14.90
CA VAL A 629 -19.17 9.14 -13.43
C VAL A 629 -17.81 9.61 -12.92
N ILE A 630 -17.84 10.54 -12.00
CA ILE A 630 -16.67 11.13 -11.33
C ILE A 630 -16.55 10.53 -9.93
N ASN A 631 -15.32 10.17 -9.54
CA ASN A 631 -15.02 9.70 -8.20
C ASN A 631 -14.48 10.85 -7.36
N GLY A 632 -15.25 11.26 -6.36
CA GLY A 632 -14.84 12.23 -5.36
C GLY A 632 -14.53 11.56 -4.01
N LYS A 633 -14.16 12.37 -3.02
CA LYS A 633 -13.92 11.93 -1.66
C LYS A 633 -14.31 13.03 -0.69
N VAL A 634 -14.92 12.70 0.44
CA VAL A 634 -15.16 13.64 1.53
C VAL A 634 -14.03 13.52 2.56
N SER A 635 -13.49 14.64 3.00
CA SER A 635 -12.34 14.69 3.92
C SER A 635 -12.71 15.07 5.36
N TYR A 636 -13.95 15.54 5.56
CA TYR A 636 -14.47 15.96 6.86
C TYR A 636 -15.91 15.46 7.02
N ALA A 637 -16.44 15.51 8.23
CA ALA A 637 -17.88 15.41 8.45
C ALA A 637 -18.60 16.47 7.62
N LEU A 638 -19.79 16.17 7.07
CA LEU A 638 -20.45 17.03 6.09
C LEU A 638 -20.81 18.41 6.66
N GLU A 639 -21.02 18.48 7.97
CA GLU A 639 -21.33 19.71 8.72
C GLU A 639 -20.10 20.65 8.84
N ALA A 640 -18.90 20.07 8.79
CA ALA A 640 -17.65 20.84 8.91
C ALA A 640 -17.22 21.55 7.61
N TYR A 641 -17.89 21.27 6.49
CA TYR A 641 -17.54 21.89 5.21
C TYR A 641 -18.05 23.34 5.11
N LYS A 642 -17.11 24.29 4.97
CA LYS A 642 -17.41 25.71 4.69
C LYS A 642 -17.78 25.96 3.23
N SER A 643 -17.30 25.13 2.29
CA SER A 643 -17.57 25.23 0.85
C SER A 643 -18.33 24.00 0.34
N SER A 644 -19.29 24.23 -0.56
CA SER A 644 -20.09 23.17 -1.16
C SER A 644 -19.48 22.69 -2.46
N THR A 645 -18.47 21.78 -2.37
CA THR A 645 -17.91 21.13 -3.57
C THR A 645 -18.88 20.13 -4.17
N ALA A 646 -18.69 19.72 -5.42
CA ALA A 646 -19.52 18.71 -6.08
C ALA A 646 -19.62 17.40 -5.27
N SER A 647 -18.49 16.91 -4.73
CA SER A 647 -18.48 15.72 -3.87
C SER A 647 -19.30 15.90 -2.59
N VAL A 648 -19.27 17.11 -1.97
CA VAL A 648 -20.04 17.41 -0.76
C VAL A 648 -21.55 17.48 -1.07
N ARG A 649 -21.93 18.09 -2.21
CA ARG A 649 -23.35 18.13 -2.62
C ARG A 649 -23.91 16.75 -2.90
N ALA A 650 -23.13 15.91 -3.60
CA ALA A 650 -23.50 14.51 -3.82
C ALA A 650 -23.61 13.71 -2.50
N ALA A 651 -22.65 13.90 -1.58
CA ALA A 651 -22.68 13.26 -0.26
C ALA A 651 -23.91 13.68 0.57
N ARG A 652 -24.30 14.96 0.51
CA ARG A 652 -25.53 15.44 1.18
C ARG A 652 -26.81 14.82 0.60
N GLN A 653 -26.85 14.58 -0.73
CA GLN A 653 -27.97 13.80 -1.32
C GLN A 653 -28.04 12.40 -0.73
N MET A 654 -26.90 11.72 -0.59
CA MET A 654 -26.84 10.39 0.03
C MET A 654 -27.24 10.43 1.51
N GLN A 655 -26.79 11.42 2.27
CA GLN A 655 -27.18 11.60 3.67
C GLN A 655 -28.70 11.83 3.83
N ALA A 656 -29.32 12.57 2.91
CA ALA A 656 -30.75 12.81 2.90
C ALA A 656 -31.60 11.54 2.69
N THR A 657 -31.01 10.45 2.15
CA THR A 657 -31.67 9.14 2.04
C THR A 657 -31.38 8.22 3.23
N GLY A 658 -30.77 8.76 4.30
CA GLY A 658 -30.47 8.00 5.53
C GLY A 658 -29.13 7.28 5.53
N LEU A 659 -28.30 7.47 4.49
CA LEU A 659 -26.94 6.91 4.44
C LEU A 659 -26.00 7.72 5.33
N ASP A 660 -25.26 7.04 6.20
CA ASP A 660 -24.23 7.66 7.04
C ASP A 660 -22.93 7.79 6.25
N ILE A 661 -22.51 9.02 5.99
CA ILE A 661 -21.33 9.32 5.19
C ILE A 661 -20.14 9.65 6.09
N ARG A 662 -19.14 8.78 6.09
CA ARG A 662 -17.93 8.92 6.92
C ARG A 662 -16.82 9.71 6.21
N PRO A 663 -16.01 10.49 6.94
CA PRO A 663 -14.78 11.08 6.41
C PRO A 663 -13.86 10.03 5.80
N GLY A 664 -13.33 10.32 4.60
CA GLY A 664 -12.50 9.38 3.85
C GLY A 664 -13.27 8.49 2.87
N GLN A 665 -14.58 8.44 2.94
CA GLN A 665 -15.42 7.64 2.03
C GLN A 665 -15.43 8.21 0.62
N ARG A 666 -15.48 7.32 -0.38
CA ARG A 666 -15.59 7.69 -1.79
C ARG A 666 -17.04 8.00 -2.13
N ILE A 667 -17.24 9.08 -2.87
CA ILE A 667 -18.53 9.53 -3.38
C ILE A 667 -18.47 9.53 -4.90
N ARG A 668 -19.44 8.92 -5.54
CA ARG A 668 -19.57 8.92 -7.00
C ARG A 668 -20.71 9.81 -7.43
N PHE A 669 -20.47 10.61 -8.43
CA PHE A 669 -21.48 11.56 -8.93
C PHE A 669 -21.29 11.85 -10.40
N ILE A 670 -22.30 12.44 -11.00
CA ILE A 670 -22.31 12.98 -12.36
C ILE A 670 -22.77 14.44 -12.30
N TYR A 671 -22.20 15.31 -13.13
CA TYR A 671 -22.66 16.70 -13.24
C TYR A 671 -23.98 16.79 -13.99
N THR A 672 -24.92 17.57 -13.48
CA THR A 672 -26.27 17.77 -14.03
C THR A 672 -26.55 19.24 -14.29
N ASN A 673 -27.51 19.50 -15.18
CA ASN A 673 -28.10 20.82 -15.35
C ASN A 673 -29.17 21.04 -14.28
N GLY A 674 -29.32 22.31 -13.83
CA GLY A 674 -30.32 22.70 -12.84
C GLY A 674 -29.86 22.52 -11.38
N ASP A 675 -30.81 22.53 -10.46
CA ASP A 675 -30.58 22.30 -9.03
C ASP A 675 -31.27 20.98 -8.65
N PRO A 676 -30.54 20.04 -8.08
CA PRO A 676 -29.08 20.05 -7.84
C PRO A 676 -28.26 19.89 -9.12
N ASP A 677 -27.09 20.58 -9.16
CA ASP A 677 -26.14 20.55 -10.28
C ASP A 677 -25.24 19.30 -10.31
N VAL A 678 -25.49 18.36 -9.41
CA VAL A 678 -24.88 17.03 -9.35
C VAL A 678 -25.95 15.98 -9.02
N PHE A 679 -25.74 14.77 -9.51
CA PHE A 679 -26.53 13.60 -9.16
C PHE A 679 -25.59 12.59 -8.49
N ALA A 680 -25.91 12.20 -7.25
CA ALA A 680 -25.15 11.18 -6.53
C ALA A 680 -25.44 9.80 -7.13
N TRP A 681 -24.42 9.16 -7.69
CA TRP A 681 -24.56 7.92 -8.47
C TRP A 681 -24.99 6.71 -7.64
N ASP A 682 -24.67 6.71 -6.35
CA ASP A 682 -24.90 5.57 -5.44
C ASP A 682 -26.25 5.59 -4.72
N LEU A 683 -27.19 6.40 -5.18
CA LEU A 683 -28.55 6.48 -4.58
C LEU A 683 -29.50 5.35 -5.01
N GLY A 684 -29.11 4.48 -5.94
CA GLY A 684 -30.01 3.45 -6.48
C GLY A 684 -31.15 4.01 -7.35
N GLN A 685 -31.14 5.31 -7.64
CA GLN A 685 -32.14 5.96 -8.50
C GLN A 685 -31.67 5.93 -9.95
N THR A 686 -32.60 5.89 -10.90
CA THR A 686 -32.30 5.96 -12.32
C THR A 686 -31.85 7.37 -12.70
N PHE A 687 -30.65 7.47 -13.33
CA PHE A 687 -30.17 8.71 -13.90
C PHE A 687 -30.89 9.01 -15.23
N HIS A 688 -31.34 10.25 -15.41
CA HIS A 688 -31.98 10.72 -16.64
C HIS A 688 -30.95 11.45 -17.52
N PRO A 689 -30.57 10.88 -18.71
CA PRO A 689 -29.51 11.42 -19.56
C PRO A 689 -29.72 12.88 -19.99
N GLU A 690 -30.94 13.33 -20.15
CA GLU A 690 -31.29 14.72 -20.50
C GLU A 690 -30.85 15.76 -19.45
N ARG A 691 -30.60 15.31 -18.22
CA ARG A 691 -30.06 16.17 -17.14
C ARG A 691 -28.55 16.34 -17.20
N LEU A 692 -27.85 15.62 -18.08
CA LEU A 692 -26.38 15.69 -18.16
C LEU A 692 -25.90 17.12 -18.43
N ASN A 693 -24.96 17.62 -17.65
CA ASN A 693 -24.30 18.89 -17.91
C ASN A 693 -23.24 18.72 -18.99
N LEU A 694 -23.69 18.68 -20.24
CA LEU A 694 -22.85 18.46 -21.42
C LEU A 694 -21.69 19.43 -21.52
N SER A 695 -21.93 20.73 -21.22
CA SER A 695 -20.89 21.77 -21.28
C SER A 695 -19.74 21.45 -20.32
N LYS A 696 -20.05 20.97 -19.12
CA LYS A 696 -19.02 20.57 -18.14
C LYS A 696 -18.16 19.40 -18.62
N TYR A 697 -18.77 18.42 -19.27
CA TYR A 697 -18.02 17.28 -19.80
C TYR A 697 -17.21 17.63 -21.06
N LEU A 698 -17.68 18.53 -21.91
CA LEU A 698 -16.90 19.09 -23.01
C LEU A 698 -15.69 19.88 -22.49
N GLU A 699 -15.84 20.66 -21.41
CA GLU A 699 -14.73 21.36 -20.76
C GLU A 699 -13.67 20.34 -20.22
N LEU A 700 -14.11 19.27 -19.60
CA LEU A 700 -13.20 18.23 -19.09
C LEU A 700 -12.46 17.50 -20.24
N LEU A 701 -13.16 17.19 -21.32
CA LEU A 701 -12.58 16.59 -22.53
C LEU A 701 -11.56 17.54 -23.18
N ALA A 702 -11.91 18.83 -23.29
CA ALA A 702 -11.02 19.85 -23.82
C ALA A 702 -9.72 19.97 -23.03
N LYS A 703 -9.79 19.95 -21.69
CA LYS A 703 -8.59 19.94 -20.82
C LYS A 703 -7.72 18.73 -21.04
N ALA A 704 -8.33 17.55 -21.24
CA ALA A 704 -7.59 16.33 -21.51
C ALA A 704 -6.93 16.37 -22.90
N GLY A 705 -7.62 16.85 -23.92
CA GLY A 705 -7.06 17.05 -25.28
C GLY A 705 -5.94 18.08 -25.30
N ALA A 706 -6.14 19.24 -24.64
CA ALA A 706 -5.15 20.29 -24.56
C ALA A 706 -3.83 19.80 -23.94
N SER A 707 -3.89 18.99 -22.88
CA SER A 707 -2.70 18.39 -22.26
C SER A 707 -1.87 17.53 -23.24
N VAL A 708 -2.51 16.93 -24.24
CA VAL A 708 -1.83 16.10 -25.26
C VAL A 708 -1.32 16.94 -26.45
N PHE A 709 -2.11 17.89 -26.94
CA PHE A 709 -1.78 18.61 -28.17
C PHE A 709 -0.87 19.83 -27.96
N GLN A 710 -0.89 20.44 -26.75
CA GLN A 710 -0.10 21.63 -26.44
C GLN A 710 1.41 21.52 -26.76
N PRO A 711 2.12 20.41 -26.46
CA PRO A 711 3.54 20.28 -26.78
C PRO A 711 3.86 20.28 -28.27
N PHE A 712 2.86 20.06 -29.09
CA PHE A 712 2.96 20.01 -30.56
C PHE A 712 2.48 21.31 -31.21
N GLY A 713 2.33 22.39 -30.44
CA GLY A 713 2.03 23.75 -30.95
C GLY A 713 0.54 24.09 -31.03
N TYR A 714 -0.35 23.29 -30.46
CA TYR A 714 -1.78 23.63 -30.40
C TYR A 714 -2.08 24.56 -29.23
N ASP A 715 -2.83 25.61 -29.49
CA ASP A 715 -3.29 26.54 -28.43
C ASP A 715 -4.41 25.89 -27.59
N PRO A 716 -4.21 25.75 -26.27
CA PRO A 716 -5.22 25.17 -25.39
C PRO A 716 -6.54 25.94 -25.32
N ALA A 717 -6.51 27.27 -25.45
CA ALA A 717 -7.71 28.12 -25.41
C ALA A 717 -8.54 27.94 -26.67
N LEU A 718 -7.91 27.96 -27.83
CA LEU A 718 -8.58 27.72 -29.12
C LEU A 718 -9.16 26.31 -29.18
N LEU A 719 -8.45 25.28 -28.68
CA LEU A 719 -8.98 23.92 -28.62
C LEU A 719 -10.22 23.83 -27.71
N GLN A 720 -10.20 24.52 -26.58
CA GLN A 720 -11.33 24.56 -25.64
C GLN A 720 -12.54 25.25 -26.29
N GLU A 721 -12.33 26.41 -26.90
CA GLU A 721 -13.37 27.16 -27.59
C GLU A 721 -14.01 26.31 -28.70
N TRP A 722 -13.21 25.72 -29.56
CA TRP A 722 -13.71 24.84 -30.62
C TRP A 722 -14.49 23.63 -30.05
N THR A 723 -14.00 23.00 -29.00
CA THR A 723 -14.67 21.85 -28.39
C THR A 723 -16.07 22.19 -27.92
N ILE A 724 -16.25 23.35 -27.32
CA ILE A 724 -17.53 23.81 -26.77
C ILE A 724 -18.45 24.33 -27.90
N THR A 725 -17.97 25.23 -28.72
CA THR A 725 -18.78 25.98 -29.70
C THR A 725 -18.86 25.33 -31.07
N GLY A 726 -17.85 24.60 -31.48
CA GLY A 726 -17.72 24.06 -32.85
C GLY A 726 -17.37 25.09 -33.92
N ALA A 727 -17.06 26.34 -33.52
CA ALA A 727 -17.04 27.51 -34.42
C ALA A 727 -15.71 27.80 -35.13
N LEU A 728 -14.61 27.08 -34.79
CA LEU A 728 -13.28 27.32 -35.36
C LEU A 728 -12.72 26.05 -36.01
N GLN A 729 -12.32 26.14 -37.29
CA GLN A 729 -11.38 25.16 -37.88
C GLN A 729 -9.97 25.49 -37.37
N LEU A 730 -9.39 24.59 -36.58
CA LEU A 730 -7.98 24.71 -36.17
C LEU A 730 -7.10 24.47 -37.41
N GLY A 731 -6.53 25.55 -37.95
CA GLY A 731 -5.49 25.45 -38.95
C GLY A 731 -4.24 24.79 -38.40
N PHE A 732 -3.71 23.80 -39.12
CA PHE A 732 -2.39 23.24 -38.79
C PHE A 732 -1.33 24.29 -39.10
N SER A 733 -0.72 24.92 -38.08
CA SER A 733 0.51 25.69 -38.27
C SER A 733 1.63 24.73 -38.68
N THR A 734 2.20 24.97 -39.85
CA THR A 734 3.23 24.09 -40.44
C THR A 734 4.65 24.42 -39.99
N THR A 735 4.85 25.36 -39.07
CA THR A 735 6.18 25.75 -38.58
C THR A 735 6.31 25.50 -37.10
N PRO A 736 7.26 24.63 -36.65
CA PRO A 736 7.66 24.58 -35.24
C PRO A 736 8.52 25.81 -34.96
N SER A 737 8.20 26.54 -33.89
CA SER A 737 9.07 27.55 -33.29
C SER A 737 10.21 26.92 -32.53
#